data_6e9010e22e03166b7f6b0d5e81f232c4
#
_entry.id   6e9010e22e03166b7f6b0d5e81f232c4
#
_cell.length_a   1.000
_cell.length_b   1.000
_cell.length_c   1.000
_cell.angle_alpha   90.00
_cell.angle_beta   90.00
_cell.angle_gamma   90.00
#
_symmetry.space_group_name_H-M   'P 1'
#
loop_
_entity.id
_entity.type
_entity.pdbx_description
1 polymer ?
#
loop_
_entity_poly.entity_id
_entity_poly.type
_entity_poly.pdbx_seq_one_letter_code
_entity_poly.pdbx_strand_id
1 'polypeptide(L)'
;MSKMTVRTHEKRFPVAPDLYGLFFEDISRAGDGGLYPEMLRNRSFEDSLLPEGCVTKDGGRTFVSPTGWIDEFNNGEGMNQWVKDNRILPTPVPAWYSDRAEMELDHETVLNPHRRVSLKVHFSAGGSIRNIGFCGIPQETGKEYHFYMFARAGQEVPLTLTIEKNGQVYGSAEAKVRPGDWARYDAAFSAQGSADDAEFRISCAADVTVYFGFTSLMPAETFMGHGLRKDLAEKLRDINPAFMRFPGGCIVEGFSMETVWYFRNTVGPVWERPSHWLLWHYRASNGLGFHEYLQLCEDLGVTPLYVCNCGMTCQGRNPRYFNEEEQADMVGDILNALEYALGPADSEWGSLRAKMGHKAPFRLDYLEIGNENFGPEYEWRFNMIKKAVLERWPHLTIITNDRGRTCRLEADIADDHYYNMPEFFAEGITHYDSYDRQDADVFVGEFSVNQTYEGQLRAAVAEAMFMVGFERNQDKVRLASYAPLFQHIRYGSWFPNLIIYDNRRSFAIPTYYSWRLFGGNRGKNVVASEEEVPKIYYDIHGLPALSGDDGVRYRNPVWNGSPVLPSRGILAEAEVNGNEITVIRKTDPEMPAFPFKVYPLVTLGEDLECREGVFETDAWYEEGKDIALGILVSPKPLSYYDRTNPNPCDPWSMRFLEVSRWILSGGTSRVARDSFPPRDISEAKEVSLKANAFNHLKYTVSGHNVTLEVNGEIIDTVELPSYPAMGTAATDTDDTVILKIVNFSDQNEPVEINLDCDVETEYTVGLLTGKATDENSPDAPENVHDVLIQASGAGRFFAYDAPALSVSVLTLVKT
;
A
#
# COMPACT_ATOMS: atom_id res chain seq x y z
N MET A 1 -10.06 -28.73 20.96
CA MET A 1 -11.00 -29.10 19.88
C MET A 1 -11.94 -27.92 19.74
N SER A 2 -11.90 -27.31 18.61
CA SER A 2 -12.73 -26.14 18.28
C SER A 2 -14.14 -26.59 17.88
N LYS A 3 -15.10 -25.68 18.02
CA LYS A 3 -16.50 -25.94 17.67
C LYS A 3 -17.10 -24.77 16.93
N MET A 4 -17.85 -25.05 15.89
CA MET A 4 -18.63 -24.09 15.12
C MET A 4 -20.10 -24.52 15.06
N THR A 5 -21.01 -23.68 15.52
CA THR A 5 -22.46 -23.91 15.42
C THR A 5 -23.06 -22.90 14.47
N VAL A 6 -23.76 -23.34 13.43
CA VAL A 6 -24.37 -22.51 12.38
C VAL A 6 -25.87 -22.71 12.35
N ARG A 7 -26.62 -21.62 12.37
CA ARG A 7 -28.07 -21.57 12.32
C ARG A 7 -28.52 -20.91 11.01
N THR A 8 -28.68 -21.71 9.97
CA THR A 8 -29.04 -21.22 8.62
C THR A 8 -30.47 -20.66 8.57
N HIS A 9 -31.35 -21.01 9.49
CA HIS A 9 -32.69 -20.43 9.60
C HIS A 9 -32.69 -19.03 10.24
N GLU A 10 -31.61 -18.64 10.94
CA GLU A 10 -31.44 -17.32 11.54
C GLU A 10 -30.59 -16.42 10.59
N LYS A 11 -31.26 -15.80 9.62
CA LYS A 11 -30.62 -14.82 8.75
C LYS A 11 -30.39 -13.54 9.53
N ARG A 12 -29.12 -13.11 9.63
CA ARG A 12 -28.76 -11.86 10.31
C ARG A 12 -29.02 -10.65 9.41
N PHE A 13 -28.42 -10.66 8.23
CA PHE A 13 -28.54 -9.60 7.22
C PHE A 13 -28.09 -10.13 5.84
N PRO A 14 -28.48 -9.44 4.75
CA PRO A 14 -27.95 -9.76 3.41
C PRO A 14 -26.44 -9.53 3.34
N VAL A 15 -25.74 -10.33 2.54
CA VAL A 15 -24.32 -10.12 2.23
C VAL A 15 -24.15 -8.78 1.53
N ALA A 16 -23.20 -7.97 1.97
CA ALA A 16 -22.85 -6.71 1.31
C ALA A 16 -22.32 -6.98 -0.11
N PRO A 17 -22.96 -6.46 -1.16
CA PRO A 17 -22.59 -6.80 -2.54
C PRO A 17 -21.19 -6.33 -2.91
N ASP A 18 -20.74 -5.22 -2.31
CA ASP A 18 -19.52 -4.50 -2.68
C ASP A 18 -18.37 -4.72 -1.68
N LEU A 19 -18.42 -5.75 -0.81
CA LEU A 19 -17.46 -5.90 0.30
C LEU A 19 -16.01 -5.95 -0.19
N TYR A 20 -15.67 -6.71 -1.21
CA TYR A 20 -14.29 -6.90 -1.66
C TYR A 20 -14.01 -6.18 -2.97
N GLY A 21 -13.01 -5.31 -2.95
CA GLY A 21 -12.60 -4.55 -4.12
C GLY A 21 -11.09 -4.45 -4.29
N LEU A 22 -10.70 -3.55 -5.16
CA LEU A 22 -9.32 -3.26 -5.49
C LEU A 22 -8.95 -1.85 -5.04
N PHE A 23 -7.71 -1.66 -4.60
CA PHE A 23 -7.10 -0.36 -4.41
C PHE A 23 -5.94 -0.18 -5.39
N PHE A 24 -6.04 0.79 -6.27
CA PHE A 24 -4.96 1.12 -7.17
C PHE A 24 -4.33 2.47 -6.81
N GLU A 25 -3.03 2.47 -6.66
CA GLU A 25 -2.17 3.64 -6.59
C GLU A 25 -0.96 3.43 -7.49
N ASP A 26 -0.51 4.46 -8.21
CA ASP A 26 0.72 4.38 -8.99
C ASP A 26 1.94 4.47 -8.06
N ILE A 27 2.22 3.36 -7.39
CA ILE A 27 3.34 3.11 -6.51
C ILE A 27 4.17 1.96 -7.09
N SER A 28 5.48 1.95 -6.88
CA SER A 28 6.36 0.87 -7.36
C SER A 28 6.25 0.60 -8.87
N ARG A 29 6.02 1.66 -9.67
CA ARG A 29 5.80 1.61 -11.13
C ARG A 29 4.51 0.89 -11.56
N ALA A 30 3.48 0.92 -10.77
CA ALA A 30 2.22 0.25 -11.09
C ALA A 30 1.52 0.80 -12.35
N GLY A 31 1.73 2.08 -12.67
CA GLY A 31 1.21 2.75 -13.89
C GLY A 31 2.08 2.47 -15.11
N ASP A 32 2.93 3.44 -15.48
CA ASP A 32 3.83 3.34 -16.64
C ASP A 32 4.83 2.17 -16.48
N GLY A 33 4.87 1.27 -17.45
CA GLY A 33 5.69 0.04 -17.42
C GLY A 33 5.05 -1.09 -16.60
N GLY A 34 3.88 -0.84 -16.02
CA GLY A 34 3.08 -1.78 -15.27
C GLY A 34 1.73 -2.07 -15.96
N LEU A 35 0.63 -1.71 -15.29
CA LEU A 35 -0.71 -1.92 -15.83
C LEU A 35 -0.94 -1.17 -17.16
N TYR A 36 -0.35 0.01 -17.30
CA TYR A 36 -0.21 0.69 -18.58
C TYR A 36 1.12 0.24 -19.23
N PRO A 37 1.07 -0.63 -20.25
CA PRO A 37 2.23 -1.39 -20.75
C PRO A 37 3.16 -0.57 -21.64
N GLU A 38 3.44 0.69 -21.31
CA GLU A 38 4.45 1.48 -21.99
C GLU A 38 5.83 0.87 -21.77
N MET A 39 6.56 0.61 -22.83
CA MET A 39 7.84 -0.07 -22.79
C MET A 39 9.04 0.89 -22.77
N LEU A 40 8.81 2.15 -23.18
CA LEU A 40 9.85 3.19 -23.15
C LEU A 40 9.75 4.00 -21.85
N ARG A 41 10.76 3.92 -21.01
CA ARG A 41 10.84 4.78 -19.83
C ARG A 41 11.26 6.20 -20.24
N ASN A 42 10.74 7.19 -19.50
CA ASN A 42 11.03 8.60 -19.80
C ASN A 42 10.70 9.01 -21.24
N ARG A 43 9.50 8.62 -21.68
CA ARG A 43 9.03 8.84 -23.07
C ARG A 43 8.74 10.30 -23.41
N SER A 44 8.62 11.16 -22.39
CA SER A 44 8.48 12.62 -22.53
C SER A 44 9.78 13.38 -22.27
N PHE A 45 10.86 12.69 -21.91
CA PHE A 45 12.18 13.24 -21.59
C PHE A 45 12.26 14.12 -20.33
N GLU A 46 11.23 14.09 -19.47
CA GLU A 46 11.04 14.99 -18.34
C GLU A 46 11.53 14.41 -17.00
N ASP A 47 11.98 13.13 -16.93
CA ASP A 47 12.33 12.45 -15.66
C ASP A 47 13.45 13.15 -14.88
N SER A 48 14.33 13.93 -15.52
CA SER A 48 15.39 14.69 -14.84
C SER A 48 14.94 16.08 -14.36
N LEU A 49 13.70 16.49 -14.64
CA LEU A 49 13.19 17.79 -14.22
C LEU A 49 12.65 17.72 -12.80
N LEU A 50 13.14 18.58 -11.94
CA LEU A 50 12.58 18.76 -10.60
C LEU A 50 11.16 19.32 -10.64
N PRO A 51 10.30 18.95 -9.68
CA PRO A 51 9.06 19.68 -9.44
C PRO A 51 9.33 21.18 -9.17
N GLU A 52 8.38 22.02 -9.55
CA GLU A 52 8.53 23.48 -9.41
C GLU A 52 8.73 23.89 -7.95
N GLY A 53 9.66 24.79 -7.72
CA GLY A 53 10.00 25.29 -6.38
C GLY A 53 10.86 24.33 -5.54
N CYS A 54 11.13 23.10 -6.01
CA CYS A 54 12.04 22.19 -5.33
C CYS A 54 13.51 22.54 -5.63
N VAL A 55 14.39 22.31 -4.67
CA VAL A 55 15.83 22.53 -4.79
C VAL A 55 16.61 21.27 -4.43
N THR A 56 17.65 20.94 -5.21
CA THR A 56 18.46 19.75 -4.94
C THR A 56 19.35 19.91 -3.71
N LYS A 57 19.54 18.79 -3.00
CA LYS A 57 20.55 18.62 -1.93
C LYS A 57 21.52 17.47 -2.29
N ASP A 58 22.56 17.31 -1.49
CA ASP A 58 23.48 16.15 -1.50
C ASP A 58 24.04 15.79 -2.88
N GLY A 59 24.41 16.83 -3.67
CA GLY A 59 24.93 16.63 -5.01
C GLY A 59 23.90 16.13 -6.02
N GLY A 60 22.62 16.42 -5.80
CA GLY A 60 21.50 16.08 -6.68
C GLY A 60 20.88 14.70 -6.39
N ARG A 61 21.15 14.10 -5.23
CA ARG A 61 20.52 12.82 -4.83
C ARG A 61 19.16 13.00 -4.19
N THR A 62 19.00 14.08 -3.46
CA THR A 62 17.75 14.46 -2.81
C THR A 62 17.32 15.85 -3.23
N PHE A 63 16.07 16.19 -2.99
CA PHE A 63 15.55 17.53 -3.15
C PHE A 63 14.69 17.93 -1.94
N VAL A 64 14.50 19.22 -1.79
CA VAL A 64 13.62 19.81 -0.77
C VAL A 64 12.47 20.49 -1.46
N SER A 65 11.25 20.16 -1.05
CA SER A 65 10.02 20.81 -1.51
C SER A 65 9.88 22.23 -0.94
N PRO A 66 8.98 23.06 -1.48
CA PRO A 66 8.69 24.39 -0.92
C PRO A 66 8.22 24.39 0.54
N THR A 67 7.68 23.26 1.02
CA THR A 67 7.22 23.07 2.40
C THR A 67 8.30 22.53 3.34
N GLY A 68 9.51 22.24 2.81
CA GLY A 68 10.63 21.68 3.57
C GLY A 68 10.65 20.15 3.62
N TRP A 69 9.72 19.45 2.94
CA TRP A 69 9.80 18.00 2.79
C TRP A 69 11.02 17.62 1.96
N ILE A 70 11.77 16.62 2.44
CA ILE A 70 12.96 16.09 1.75
C ILE A 70 12.57 14.78 1.10
N ASP A 71 12.91 14.64 -0.18
CA ASP A 71 12.62 13.45 -0.94
C ASP A 71 13.81 13.03 -1.82
N GLU A 72 13.84 11.75 -2.25
CA GLU A 72 14.88 11.23 -3.11
C GLU A 72 14.67 11.65 -4.56
N PHE A 73 15.75 12.07 -5.21
CA PHE A 73 15.76 12.41 -6.63
C PHE A 73 16.58 11.39 -7.42
N ASN A 74 16.05 10.17 -7.52
CA ASN A 74 16.77 9.09 -8.20
C ASN A 74 15.92 8.27 -9.18
N ASN A 75 14.64 8.62 -9.35
CA ASN A 75 13.68 7.86 -10.16
C ASN A 75 13.57 6.36 -9.77
N GLY A 76 13.82 6.03 -8.51
CA GLY A 76 13.88 4.67 -8.01
C GLY A 76 15.14 3.88 -8.44
N GLU A 77 16.10 4.52 -9.11
CA GLU A 77 17.28 3.83 -9.65
C GLU A 77 18.38 3.58 -8.63
N GLY A 78 18.53 4.43 -7.63
CA GLY A 78 19.60 4.32 -6.63
C GLY A 78 19.63 3.00 -5.88
N MET A 79 18.48 2.37 -5.70
CA MET A 79 18.31 1.07 -5.05
C MET A 79 18.19 -0.10 -6.04
N ASN A 80 18.07 0.17 -7.33
CA ASN A 80 17.84 -0.84 -8.34
C ASN A 80 19.10 -1.67 -8.63
N GLN A 81 19.09 -2.92 -8.19
CA GLN A 81 20.22 -3.82 -8.33
C GLN A 81 20.54 -4.12 -9.81
N TRP A 82 19.53 -4.19 -10.68
CA TRP A 82 19.72 -4.40 -12.12
C TRP A 82 20.56 -3.27 -12.76
N VAL A 83 20.28 -2.02 -12.37
CA VAL A 83 21.04 -0.85 -12.82
C VAL A 83 22.50 -0.96 -12.38
N LYS A 84 22.73 -1.38 -11.14
CA LYS A 84 24.09 -1.60 -10.59
C LYS A 84 24.82 -2.76 -11.30
N ASP A 85 24.14 -3.89 -11.48
CA ASP A 85 24.72 -5.10 -12.08
C ASP A 85 25.09 -4.88 -13.56
N ASN A 86 24.27 -4.12 -14.27
CA ASN A 86 24.54 -3.78 -15.68
C ASN A 86 25.45 -2.56 -15.84
N ARG A 87 25.97 -2.00 -14.74
CA ARG A 87 26.87 -0.82 -14.74
C ARG A 87 26.33 0.34 -15.55
N ILE A 88 25.02 0.57 -15.44
CA ILE A 88 24.35 1.66 -16.13
C ILE A 88 24.88 2.99 -15.56
N LEU A 89 25.47 3.78 -16.42
CA LEU A 89 26.02 5.08 -16.03
C LEU A 89 24.90 6.13 -15.95
N PRO A 90 25.04 7.11 -15.06
CA PRO A 90 24.13 8.27 -15.05
C PRO A 90 24.13 8.96 -16.42
N THR A 91 22.94 9.36 -16.85
CA THR A 91 22.74 10.12 -18.10
C THR A 91 21.89 11.35 -17.79
N PRO A 92 22.13 12.50 -18.49
CA PRO A 92 21.30 13.69 -18.31
C PRO A 92 19.83 13.47 -18.71
N VAL A 93 19.55 12.43 -19.49
CA VAL A 93 18.20 12.04 -19.90
C VAL A 93 17.95 10.60 -19.44
N PRO A 94 17.42 10.38 -18.24
CA PRO A 94 17.24 9.05 -17.66
C PRO A 94 16.62 8.05 -18.65
N ALA A 95 17.14 6.80 -18.66
CA ALA A 95 16.80 5.71 -19.56
C ALA A 95 17.28 5.87 -21.03
N TRP A 96 17.73 7.04 -21.45
CA TRP A 96 18.26 7.27 -22.79
C TRP A 96 19.77 7.40 -22.81
N TYR A 97 20.40 6.77 -23.77
CA TYR A 97 21.87 6.72 -23.96
C TYR A 97 22.20 6.98 -25.41
N SER A 98 23.36 7.56 -25.68
CA SER A 98 23.84 7.86 -27.04
C SER A 98 25.15 7.12 -27.38
N ASP A 99 25.30 6.79 -28.66
CA ASP A 99 26.54 6.33 -29.25
C ASP A 99 26.76 7.15 -30.51
N ARG A 100 27.90 7.88 -30.61
CA ARG A 100 28.19 8.82 -31.68
C ARG A 100 27.03 9.80 -31.96
N ALA A 101 26.38 10.24 -30.89
CA ALA A 101 25.36 11.26 -30.91
C ALA A 101 25.43 12.10 -29.62
N GLU A 102 25.08 13.37 -29.71
CA GLU A 102 24.96 14.27 -28.55
C GLU A 102 23.49 14.49 -28.22
N MET A 103 23.13 14.33 -26.95
CA MET A 103 21.77 14.52 -26.44
C MET A 103 21.74 15.76 -25.56
N GLU A 104 20.73 16.59 -25.75
CA GLU A 104 20.49 17.81 -24.98
C GLU A 104 18.97 17.95 -24.74
N LEU A 105 18.57 18.37 -23.53
CA LEU A 105 17.18 18.78 -23.26
C LEU A 105 16.98 20.21 -23.74
N ASP A 106 16.10 20.39 -24.72
CA ASP A 106 15.76 21.68 -25.29
C ASP A 106 14.46 22.21 -24.66
N HIS A 107 14.52 23.41 -24.07
CA HIS A 107 13.39 24.05 -23.39
C HIS A 107 12.61 25.05 -24.28
N GLU A 108 13.12 25.32 -25.47
CA GLU A 108 12.53 26.30 -26.40
C GLU A 108 11.68 25.64 -27.49
N THR A 109 12.18 24.52 -28.03
CA THR A 109 11.53 23.78 -29.11
C THR A 109 10.71 22.62 -28.55
N VAL A 110 9.59 22.91 -27.87
CA VAL A 110 8.74 21.90 -27.24
C VAL A 110 7.59 21.46 -28.16
N LEU A 111 7.07 20.23 -27.93
CA LEU A 111 6.01 19.63 -28.76
C LEU A 111 4.68 20.40 -28.66
N ASN A 112 4.30 20.77 -27.46
CA ASN A 112 3.08 21.48 -27.14
C ASN A 112 3.22 22.19 -25.78
N PRO A 113 2.25 23.04 -25.36
CA PRO A 113 2.33 23.81 -24.12
C PRO A 113 2.41 22.99 -22.83
N HIS A 114 2.06 21.69 -22.88
CA HIS A 114 2.09 20.79 -21.72
C HIS A 114 3.44 20.08 -21.56
N ARG A 115 4.38 20.26 -22.52
CA ARG A 115 5.74 19.69 -22.43
C ARG A 115 6.72 20.78 -21.98
N ARG A 116 7.58 20.44 -21.04
CA ARG A 116 8.62 21.35 -20.50
C ARG A 116 9.91 21.30 -21.30
N VAL A 117 10.14 20.17 -22.01
CA VAL A 117 11.33 19.92 -22.82
C VAL A 117 11.03 19.07 -24.06
N SER A 118 11.96 19.08 -24.99
CA SER A 118 12.12 18.06 -26.02
C SER A 118 13.55 17.50 -25.96
N LEU A 119 13.77 16.33 -26.54
CA LEU A 119 15.11 15.77 -26.70
C LEU A 119 15.69 16.20 -28.05
N LYS A 120 16.68 17.07 -28.00
CA LYS A 120 17.48 17.44 -29.17
C LYS A 120 18.67 16.48 -29.31
N VAL A 121 18.77 15.85 -30.45
CA VAL A 121 19.83 14.88 -30.75
C VAL A 121 20.60 15.33 -31.98
N HIS A 122 21.89 15.56 -31.83
CA HIS A 122 22.81 15.72 -32.97
C HIS A 122 23.47 14.37 -33.25
N PHE A 123 23.06 13.71 -34.31
CA PHE A 123 23.66 12.46 -34.77
C PHE A 123 24.91 12.77 -35.61
N SER A 124 26.06 12.22 -35.25
CA SER A 124 27.15 12.02 -36.20
C SER A 124 26.77 10.89 -37.17
N ALA A 125 27.35 10.84 -38.34
CA ALA A 125 27.05 9.81 -39.35
C ALA A 125 27.16 8.39 -38.78
N GLY A 126 26.05 7.63 -38.80
CA GLY A 126 25.91 6.30 -38.20
C GLY A 126 25.79 6.30 -36.66
N GLY A 127 25.48 7.44 -36.07
CA GLY A 127 25.19 7.57 -34.64
C GLY A 127 23.81 7.04 -34.27
N SER A 128 23.58 6.84 -32.97
CA SER A 128 22.31 6.32 -32.45
C SER A 128 22.02 6.78 -31.02
N ILE A 129 20.75 6.77 -30.66
CA ILE A 129 20.28 6.82 -29.29
C ILE A 129 19.51 5.54 -28.95
N ARG A 130 19.50 5.14 -27.68
CA ARG A 130 18.80 3.92 -27.23
C ARG A 130 18.10 4.15 -25.91
N ASN A 131 16.97 3.45 -25.74
CA ASN A 131 16.18 3.41 -24.50
C ASN A 131 16.25 2.01 -23.88
N ILE A 132 16.50 1.94 -22.58
CA ILE A 132 16.63 0.67 -21.83
C ILE A 132 15.32 0.18 -21.25
N GLY A 133 14.20 0.88 -21.50
CA GLY A 133 12.89 0.56 -20.93
C GLY A 133 12.86 0.59 -19.40
N PHE A 134 12.03 -0.24 -18.83
CA PHE A 134 11.93 -0.47 -17.40
C PHE A 134 12.79 -1.68 -16.97
N CYS A 135 14.13 -1.51 -17.02
CA CYS A 135 15.12 -2.58 -16.86
C CYS A 135 15.03 -3.66 -17.97
N GLY A 136 14.94 -3.21 -19.19
CA GLY A 136 14.81 -4.02 -20.40
C GLY A 136 13.44 -3.86 -21.08
N ILE A 137 13.43 -4.16 -22.37
CA ILE A 137 12.22 -4.17 -23.21
C ILE A 137 11.95 -5.62 -23.62
N PRO A 138 10.85 -6.24 -23.15
CA PRO A 138 10.55 -7.62 -23.46
C PRO A 138 10.16 -7.78 -24.92
N GLN A 139 10.59 -8.87 -25.52
CA GLN A 139 10.16 -9.31 -26.85
C GLN A 139 9.71 -10.76 -26.78
N GLU A 140 8.62 -11.08 -27.47
CA GLU A 140 8.09 -12.43 -27.55
C GLU A 140 7.84 -12.79 -29.02
N THR A 141 8.42 -13.90 -29.46
CA THR A 141 8.35 -14.35 -30.85
C THR A 141 6.93 -14.33 -31.41
N GLY A 142 6.72 -13.66 -32.53
CA GLY A 142 5.44 -13.56 -33.23
C GLY A 142 4.47 -12.51 -32.67
N LYS A 143 4.81 -11.85 -31.57
CA LYS A 143 3.99 -10.72 -31.08
C LYS A 143 4.30 -9.45 -31.87
N GLU A 144 3.30 -8.58 -31.93
CA GLU A 144 3.39 -7.26 -32.57
C GLU A 144 3.48 -6.16 -31.52
N TYR A 145 4.23 -5.11 -31.86
CA TYR A 145 4.45 -3.92 -31.04
C TYR A 145 4.26 -2.68 -31.88
N HIS A 146 3.60 -1.67 -31.32
CA HIS A 146 3.32 -0.41 -31.99
C HIS A 146 4.18 0.69 -31.37
N PHE A 147 4.92 1.37 -32.22
CA PHE A 147 5.72 2.53 -31.87
C PHE A 147 5.17 3.77 -32.53
N TYR A 148 5.23 4.88 -31.82
CA TYR A 148 5.12 6.18 -32.43
C TYR A 148 6.07 7.19 -31.76
N MET A 149 6.42 8.22 -32.53
CA MET A 149 7.18 9.37 -32.03
C MET A 149 6.65 10.65 -32.65
N PHE A 150 6.77 11.74 -31.91
CA PHE A 150 6.70 13.09 -32.49
C PHE A 150 8.14 13.56 -32.70
N ALA A 151 8.47 13.91 -33.93
CA ALA A 151 9.79 14.37 -34.29
C ALA A 151 9.70 15.54 -35.29
N ARG A 152 10.77 16.37 -35.31
CA ARG A 152 11.00 17.42 -36.30
C ARG A 152 12.46 17.52 -36.67
N ALA A 153 12.73 17.99 -37.88
CA ALA A 153 14.09 18.22 -38.42
C ALA A 153 14.09 19.33 -39.45
N GLY A 154 15.24 19.94 -39.70
CA GLY A 154 15.39 20.97 -40.73
C GLY A 154 15.51 20.42 -42.16
N GLN A 155 15.70 19.13 -42.34
CA GLN A 155 15.79 18.40 -43.60
C GLN A 155 15.14 17.03 -43.47
N GLU A 156 14.99 16.31 -44.60
CA GLU A 156 14.52 14.95 -44.58
C GLU A 156 15.56 14.02 -43.95
N VAL A 157 15.15 13.21 -42.93
CA VAL A 157 16.02 12.35 -42.15
C VAL A 157 15.47 10.93 -42.12
N PRO A 158 16.09 9.95 -42.77
CA PRO A 158 15.79 8.54 -42.59
C PRO A 158 16.36 8.06 -41.23
N LEU A 159 15.51 7.42 -40.43
CA LEU A 159 15.86 6.81 -39.15
C LEU A 159 15.57 5.32 -39.21
N THR A 160 16.53 4.51 -38.75
CA THR A 160 16.32 3.08 -38.53
C THR A 160 15.99 2.84 -37.07
N LEU A 161 14.89 2.14 -36.84
CA LEU A 161 14.35 1.80 -35.52
C LEU A 161 14.57 0.31 -35.29
N THR A 162 15.23 -0.07 -34.19
CA THR A 162 15.47 -1.48 -33.86
C THR A 162 15.15 -1.79 -32.42
N ILE A 163 14.68 -3.02 -32.17
CA ILE A 163 14.65 -3.63 -30.85
C ILE A 163 15.73 -4.69 -30.86
N GLU A 164 16.74 -4.54 -30.01
CA GLU A 164 17.94 -5.35 -30.09
C GLU A 164 18.57 -5.65 -28.72
N LYS A 165 19.37 -6.71 -28.66
CA LYS A 165 20.19 -7.06 -27.51
C LYS A 165 21.52 -7.62 -27.96
N ASN A 166 22.65 -7.04 -27.49
CA ASN A 166 23.99 -7.51 -27.79
C ASN A 166 24.26 -7.70 -29.31
N GLY A 167 23.72 -6.81 -30.15
CA GLY A 167 23.86 -6.86 -31.61
C GLY A 167 22.89 -7.82 -32.31
N GLN A 168 22.10 -8.57 -31.61
CA GLN A 168 20.99 -9.34 -32.18
C GLN A 168 19.74 -8.45 -32.28
N VAL A 169 19.17 -8.31 -33.47
CA VAL A 169 17.96 -7.56 -33.77
C VAL A 169 16.75 -8.49 -33.67
N TYR A 170 15.76 -8.13 -32.88
CA TYR A 170 14.49 -8.84 -32.71
C TYR A 170 13.35 -8.24 -33.52
N GLY A 171 13.45 -6.96 -33.84
CA GLY A 171 12.50 -6.25 -34.68
C GLY A 171 13.15 -5.02 -35.29
N SER A 172 12.76 -4.64 -36.49
CA SER A 172 13.22 -3.42 -37.12
C SER A 172 12.15 -2.75 -37.96
N ALA A 173 12.19 -1.44 -38.05
CA ALA A 173 11.33 -0.61 -38.86
C ALA A 173 12.10 0.64 -39.29
N GLU A 174 11.56 1.38 -40.24
CA GLU A 174 12.11 2.64 -40.68
C GLU A 174 11.11 3.77 -40.50
N ALA A 175 11.58 4.95 -40.14
CA ALA A 175 10.81 6.17 -40.10
C ALA A 175 11.56 7.25 -40.92
N LYS A 176 10.80 8.10 -41.59
CA LYS A 176 11.35 9.15 -42.43
C LYS A 176 10.84 10.51 -41.92
N VAL A 177 11.63 11.17 -41.10
CA VAL A 177 11.32 12.50 -40.59
C VAL A 177 11.37 13.50 -41.72
N ARG A 178 10.24 14.20 -41.95
CA ARG A 178 10.16 15.23 -43.00
C ARG A 178 10.63 16.57 -42.46
N PRO A 179 11.17 17.45 -43.34
CA PRO A 179 11.54 18.79 -42.95
C PRO A 179 10.30 19.60 -42.55
N GLY A 180 10.42 20.37 -41.46
CA GLY A 180 9.34 21.23 -40.99
C GLY A 180 9.07 21.14 -39.51
N ASP A 181 7.82 21.36 -39.16
CA ASP A 181 7.35 21.37 -37.79
C ASP A 181 7.09 19.94 -37.25
N TRP A 182 6.67 19.84 -35.99
CA TRP A 182 6.35 18.59 -35.32
C TRP A 182 5.36 17.75 -36.13
N ALA A 183 5.70 16.48 -36.35
CA ALA A 183 4.80 15.50 -36.95
C ALA A 183 4.91 14.17 -36.22
N ARG A 184 3.81 13.41 -36.24
CA ARG A 184 3.76 12.05 -35.73
C ARG A 184 4.24 11.07 -36.79
N TYR A 185 5.09 10.12 -36.37
CA TYR A 185 5.59 9.01 -37.18
C TYR A 185 5.27 7.71 -36.46
N ASP A 186 4.56 6.81 -37.12
CA ASP A 186 4.15 5.51 -36.60
C ASP A 186 4.98 4.40 -37.22
N ALA A 187 5.28 3.36 -36.45
CA ALA A 187 5.95 2.14 -36.90
C ALA A 187 5.39 0.93 -36.16
N ALA A 188 5.47 -0.25 -36.77
CA ALA A 188 5.11 -1.51 -36.15
C ALA A 188 6.27 -2.50 -36.25
N PHE A 189 6.40 -3.32 -35.23
CA PHE A 189 7.43 -4.36 -35.13
C PHE A 189 6.77 -5.71 -34.93
N SER A 190 7.23 -6.73 -35.68
CA SER A 190 6.90 -8.13 -35.39
C SER A 190 8.15 -8.80 -34.83
N ALA A 191 8.08 -9.31 -33.61
CA ALA A 191 9.22 -9.90 -32.94
C ALA A 191 9.66 -11.20 -33.63
N GLN A 192 10.91 -11.25 -34.07
CA GLN A 192 11.56 -12.40 -34.72
C GLN A 192 12.22 -13.36 -33.73
N GLY A 193 12.16 -13.08 -32.44
CA GLY A 193 12.73 -13.87 -31.35
C GLY A 193 12.24 -13.35 -30.00
N SER A 194 12.58 -14.06 -28.92
CA SER A 194 12.24 -13.68 -27.55
C SER A 194 13.46 -13.18 -26.78
N ALA A 195 13.26 -12.13 -26.00
CA ALA A 195 14.21 -11.59 -25.05
C ALA A 195 13.43 -10.90 -23.91
N ASP A 196 13.99 -10.91 -22.70
CA ASP A 196 13.35 -10.25 -21.53
C ASP A 196 13.88 -8.83 -21.31
N ASP A 197 15.08 -8.50 -21.85
CA ASP A 197 15.85 -7.30 -21.56
C ASP A 197 16.53 -6.71 -22.82
N ALA A 198 15.80 -6.64 -23.96
CA ALA A 198 16.24 -5.92 -25.13
C ALA A 198 16.21 -4.39 -24.89
N GLU A 199 16.78 -3.64 -25.84
CA GLU A 199 16.79 -2.18 -25.86
C GLU A 199 16.14 -1.68 -27.15
N PHE A 200 15.50 -0.52 -27.09
CA PHE A 200 15.00 0.16 -28.28
C PHE A 200 16.04 1.17 -28.77
N ARG A 201 16.40 1.13 -30.06
CA ARG A 201 17.41 2.00 -30.65
C ARG A 201 16.84 2.79 -31.82
N ILE A 202 17.23 4.06 -31.92
CA ILE A 202 17.02 4.94 -33.08
C ILE A 202 18.41 5.27 -33.67
N SER A 203 18.67 4.89 -34.91
CA SER A 203 19.92 5.10 -35.60
C SER A 203 19.77 6.03 -36.81
N CYS A 204 20.75 6.85 -37.07
CA CYS A 204 20.81 7.75 -38.21
C CYS A 204 22.12 7.61 -38.98
N ALA A 205 22.03 7.43 -40.31
CA ALA A 205 23.23 7.34 -41.17
C ALA A 205 23.86 8.71 -41.52
N ALA A 206 23.09 9.79 -41.33
CA ALA A 206 23.49 11.16 -41.67
C ALA A 206 24.05 11.91 -40.44
N ASP A 207 24.85 12.93 -40.70
CA ASP A 207 25.23 13.95 -39.74
C ASP A 207 24.15 15.01 -39.73
N VAL A 208 23.32 15.03 -38.66
CA VAL A 208 22.07 15.83 -38.62
C VAL A 208 21.50 15.99 -37.19
N THR A 209 20.80 17.09 -36.97
CA THR A 209 20.05 17.31 -35.74
C THR A 209 18.55 16.95 -35.93
N VAL A 210 18.03 16.17 -35.00
CA VAL A 210 16.61 15.81 -34.91
C VAL A 210 16.10 16.12 -33.49
N TYR A 211 14.92 16.65 -33.41
CA TYR A 211 14.21 16.88 -32.15
C TYR A 211 13.14 15.83 -31.96
N PHE A 212 13.04 15.24 -30.75
CA PHE A 212 12.02 14.30 -30.34
C PHE A 212 11.18 14.92 -29.23
N GLY A 213 9.87 15.03 -29.45
CA GLY A 213 8.96 15.67 -28.47
C GLY A 213 8.26 14.68 -27.55
N PHE A 214 8.04 13.47 -28.04
CA PHE A 214 7.39 12.36 -27.31
C PHE A 214 7.59 11.05 -28.06
N THR A 215 7.69 9.95 -27.31
CA THR A 215 7.84 8.60 -27.89
C THR A 215 6.95 7.60 -27.14
N SER A 216 6.58 6.50 -27.78
CA SER A 216 5.85 5.41 -27.16
C SER A 216 6.10 4.09 -27.88
N LEU A 217 6.22 3.01 -27.13
CA LEU A 217 6.29 1.64 -27.64
C LEU A 217 5.42 0.75 -26.77
N MET A 218 4.38 0.18 -27.36
CA MET A 218 3.41 -0.64 -26.60
C MET A 218 3.14 -1.97 -27.33
N PRO A 219 2.79 -3.05 -26.60
CA PRO A 219 2.30 -4.27 -27.21
C PRO A 219 0.99 -4.00 -27.96
N ALA A 220 0.79 -4.66 -29.12
CA ALA A 220 -0.45 -4.54 -29.88
C ALA A 220 -1.60 -5.27 -29.19
N GLU A 221 -1.33 -6.37 -28.50
CA GLU A 221 -2.32 -7.13 -27.73
C GLU A 221 -2.44 -6.56 -26.31
N THR A 222 -3.63 -6.07 -25.97
CA THR A 222 -3.95 -5.50 -24.65
C THR A 222 -5.24 -6.11 -24.11
N PHE A 223 -5.50 -5.93 -22.81
CA PHE A 223 -6.72 -6.40 -22.17
C PHE A 223 -7.95 -5.75 -22.84
N MET A 224 -8.89 -6.56 -23.31
CA MET A 224 -10.10 -6.16 -24.03
C MET A 224 -9.86 -5.23 -25.25
N GLY A 225 -8.59 -4.99 -25.62
CA GLY A 225 -8.21 -4.03 -26.68
C GLY A 225 -8.14 -2.57 -26.21
N HIS A 226 -8.23 -2.30 -24.92
CA HIS A 226 -8.32 -0.95 -24.34
C HIS A 226 -7.00 -0.42 -23.78
N GLY A 227 -5.85 -0.99 -24.20
CA GLY A 227 -4.54 -0.41 -23.94
C GLY A 227 -3.89 -0.80 -22.61
N LEU A 228 -4.46 -1.73 -21.83
CA LEU A 228 -3.91 -2.17 -20.56
C LEU A 228 -3.26 -3.57 -20.66
N ARG A 229 -2.32 -3.84 -19.75
CA ARG A 229 -1.56 -5.08 -19.71
C ARG A 229 -2.44 -6.27 -19.32
N LYS A 230 -2.51 -7.26 -20.20
CA LYS A 230 -3.47 -8.35 -20.13
C LYS A 230 -3.29 -9.25 -18.91
N ASP A 231 -2.06 -9.74 -18.66
CA ASP A 231 -1.79 -10.66 -17.54
C ASP A 231 -2.07 -10.03 -16.17
N LEU A 232 -1.82 -8.72 -16.02
CA LEU A 232 -2.13 -7.99 -14.78
C LEU A 232 -3.64 -7.78 -14.62
N ALA A 233 -4.34 -7.34 -15.66
CA ALA A 233 -5.78 -7.14 -15.61
C ALA A 233 -6.55 -8.47 -15.41
N GLU A 234 -6.06 -9.59 -15.97
CA GLU A 234 -6.64 -10.92 -15.73
C GLU A 234 -6.50 -11.34 -14.27
N LYS A 235 -5.35 -11.08 -13.62
CA LYS A 235 -5.20 -11.33 -12.18
C LYS A 235 -6.15 -10.48 -11.33
N LEU A 236 -6.42 -9.23 -11.72
CA LEU A 236 -7.43 -8.42 -11.04
C LEU A 236 -8.83 -9.04 -11.17
N ARG A 237 -9.21 -9.49 -12.36
CA ARG A 237 -10.50 -10.15 -12.60
C ARG A 237 -10.67 -11.43 -11.78
N ASP A 238 -9.60 -12.22 -11.62
CA ASP A 238 -9.65 -13.51 -10.94
C ASP A 238 -9.89 -13.41 -9.42
N ILE A 239 -9.69 -12.24 -8.81
CA ILE A 239 -10.07 -11.93 -7.42
C ILE A 239 -11.60 -11.82 -7.28
N ASN A 240 -12.34 -11.63 -8.40
CA ASN A 240 -13.77 -11.35 -8.42
C ASN A 240 -14.14 -10.09 -7.60
N PRO A 241 -13.50 -8.94 -7.88
CA PRO A 241 -13.75 -7.71 -7.15
C PRO A 241 -15.11 -7.10 -7.48
N ALA A 242 -15.65 -6.29 -6.56
CA ALA A 242 -16.90 -5.56 -6.76
C ALA A 242 -16.68 -4.08 -7.08
N PHE A 243 -15.57 -3.49 -6.63
CA PHE A 243 -15.22 -2.09 -6.88
C PHE A 243 -13.72 -1.92 -7.10
N MET A 244 -13.34 -0.74 -7.59
CA MET A 244 -11.93 -0.31 -7.65
C MET A 244 -11.80 1.13 -7.13
N ARG A 245 -10.99 1.33 -6.08
CA ARG A 245 -10.57 2.63 -5.52
C ARG A 245 -9.37 3.14 -6.30
N PHE A 246 -9.49 4.30 -6.92
CA PHE A 246 -8.45 4.93 -7.74
C PHE A 246 -8.57 6.47 -7.74
N PRO A 247 -7.56 7.25 -8.18
CA PRO A 247 -6.23 6.86 -8.66
C PRO A 247 -5.27 6.47 -7.56
N GLY A 248 -5.70 6.45 -6.32
CA GLY A 248 -4.88 5.98 -5.24
C GLY A 248 -5.09 6.66 -3.91
N GLY A 249 -4.11 6.51 -3.06
CA GLY A 249 -3.90 7.07 -1.76
C GLY A 249 -3.18 8.42 -1.82
N CYS A 250 -1.98 8.50 -1.23
CA CYS A 250 -1.22 9.76 -1.12
C CYS A 250 -0.91 10.45 -2.46
N ILE A 251 -0.94 9.75 -3.61
CA ILE A 251 -0.67 10.40 -4.91
C ILE A 251 -1.68 11.48 -5.27
N VAL A 252 -2.92 11.43 -4.75
CA VAL A 252 -3.91 12.49 -5.02
C VAL A 252 -3.51 13.80 -4.37
N GLU A 253 -2.72 13.73 -3.30
CA GLU A 253 -2.31 14.87 -2.49
C GLU A 253 -0.98 15.48 -2.95
N GLY A 254 0.01 14.63 -3.28
CA GLY A 254 1.37 15.08 -3.55
C GLY A 254 2.04 15.76 -2.35
N PHE A 255 3.16 16.44 -2.57
CA PHE A 255 3.91 17.21 -1.54
C PHE A 255 4.15 18.67 -1.95
N SER A 256 3.68 19.09 -3.11
CA SER A 256 3.74 20.47 -3.63
C SER A 256 2.58 20.70 -4.59
N MET A 257 2.31 21.94 -4.98
CA MET A 257 1.21 22.25 -5.90
C MET A 257 1.36 21.60 -7.29
N GLU A 258 2.59 21.45 -7.80
CA GLU A 258 2.85 20.77 -9.07
C GLU A 258 2.60 19.26 -8.97
N THR A 259 2.74 18.68 -7.78
CA THR A 259 2.63 17.23 -7.55
C THR A 259 1.24 16.80 -7.07
N VAL A 260 0.30 17.72 -6.94
CA VAL A 260 -1.12 17.42 -6.72
C VAL A 260 -1.72 16.80 -7.98
N TRP A 261 -2.51 15.75 -7.78
CA TRP A 261 -3.20 15.09 -8.89
C TRP A 261 -4.45 15.88 -9.29
N TYR A 262 -4.52 16.29 -10.56
CA TYR A 262 -5.67 16.94 -11.17
C TYR A 262 -6.25 16.04 -12.27
N PHE A 263 -7.55 15.80 -12.23
CA PHE A 263 -8.26 15.05 -13.27
C PHE A 263 -7.96 15.57 -14.68
N ARG A 264 -8.04 16.88 -14.89
CA ARG A 264 -7.84 17.54 -16.19
C ARG A 264 -6.49 17.25 -16.85
N ASN A 265 -5.49 16.88 -16.05
CA ASN A 265 -4.14 16.55 -16.52
C ASN A 265 -4.02 15.10 -17.02
N THR A 266 -5.06 14.29 -16.86
CA THR A 266 -4.99 12.83 -17.07
C THR A 266 -5.94 12.32 -18.16
N VAL A 267 -6.59 13.23 -18.88
CA VAL A 267 -7.51 12.93 -19.98
C VAL A 267 -7.09 13.62 -21.28
N GLY A 268 -7.62 13.20 -22.43
CA GLY A 268 -7.17 13.63 -23.75
C GLY A 268 -6.01 12.79 -24.29
N PRO A 269 -5.39 13.20 -25.42
CA PRO A 269 -4.26 12.48 -26.00
C PRO A 269 -3.08 12.43 -25.03
N VAL A 270 -2.44 11.27 -24.88
CA VAL A 270 -1.37 11.06 -23.88
C VAL A 270 -0.19 12.03 -24.05
N TRP A 271 0.18 12.38 -25.28
CA TRP A 271 1.26 13.34 -25.54
C TRP A 271 0.90 14.80 -25.19
N GLU A 272 -0.36 15.07 -24.86
CA GLU A 272 -0.85 16.36 -24.38
C GLU A 272 -1.02 16.40 -22.86
N ARG A 273 -0.99 15.23 -22.19
CA ARG A 273 -1.10 15.16 -20.73
C ARG A 273 0.22 15.57 -20.07
N PRO A 274 0.24 16.56 -19.15
CA PRO A 274 1.45 16.88 -18.39
C PRO A 274 2.00 15.65 -17.67
N SER A 275 3.31 15.51 -17.58
CA SER A 275 3.90 14.49 -16.72
C SER A 275 3.77 14.89 -15.25
N HIS A 276 3.68 13.90 -14.36
CA HIS A 276 3.41 14.09 -12.95
C HIS A 276 4.51 13.47 -12.10
N TRP A 277 5.12 14.23 -11.20
CA TRP A 277 6.05 13.68 -10.21
C TRP A 277 5.26 13.07 -9.07
N LEU A 278 5.43 11.77 -8.86
CA LEU A 278 4.78 11.04 -7.79
C LEU A 278 5.63 11.11 -6.52
N LEU A 279 4.98 11.18 -5.37
CA LEU A 279 5.64 11.14 -4.07
C LEU A 279 6.33 9.77 -3.77
N TRP A 280 6.25 8.83 -4.70
CA TRP A 280 6.95 7.55 -4.69
C TRP A 280 8.25 7.58 -5.51
N HIS A 281 8.90 8.76 -5.61
CA HIS A 281 10.25 9.02 -6.12
C HIS A 281 10.43 8.84 -7.63
N TYR A 282 9.37 8.97 -8.43
CA TYR A 282 9.49 8.92 -9.89
C TYR A 282 8.41 9.75 -10.59
N ARG A 283 8.61 9.97 -11.88
CA ARG A 283 7.67 10.70 -12.73
C ARG A 283 6.82 9.72 -13.55
N ALA A 284 5.50 9.93 -13.55
CA ALA A 284 4.55 9.25 -14.42
C ALA A 284 4.21 10.14 -15.62
N SER A 285 3.91 9.52 -16.75
CA SER A 285 3.49 10.22 -17.96
C SER A 285 1.99 10.46 -18.04
N ASN A 286 1.22 10.03 -17.04
CA ASN A 286 -0.25 10.01 -17.03
C ASN A 286 -0.84 9.19 -18.19
N GLY A 287 -0.11 8.16 -18.67
CA GLY A 287 -0.63 7.20 -19.65
C GLY A 287 -1.81 6.41 -19.10
N LEU A 288 -1.72 6.01 -17.84
CA LEU A 288 -2.85 5.52 -17.05
C LEU A 288 -3.52 6.72 -16.38
N GLY A 289 -4.59 7.21 -16.95
CA GLY A 289 -5.34 8.37 -16.47
C GLY A 289 -6.77 8.03 -16.09
N PHE A 290 -7.58 9.05 -15.82
CA PHE A 290 -8.95 8.89 -15.35
C PHE A 290 -9.83 8.08 -16.30
N HIS A 291 -9.65 8.28 -17.63
CA HIS A 291 -10.37 7.51 -18.64
C HIS A 291 -10.02 6.02 -18.58
N GLU A 292 -8.73 5.72 -18.51
CA GLU A 292 -8.22 4.35 -18.50
C GLU A 292 -8.64 3.61 -17.21
N TYR A 293 -8.75 4.29 -16.06
CA TYR A 293 -9.30 3.72 -14.83
C TYR A 293 -10.78 3.37 -14.97
N LEU A 294 -11.60 4.29 -15.50
CA LEU A 294 -13.02 4.06 -15.72
C LEU A 294 -13.26 2.93 -16.72
N GLN A 295 -12.49 2.88 -17.81
CA GLN A 295 -12.57 1.83 -18.80
C GLN A 295 -12.19 0.47 -18.20
N LEU A 296 -11.15 0.41 -17.36
CA LEU A 296 -10.78 -0.81 -16.66
C LEU A 296 -11.89 -1.29 -15.72
N CYS A 297 -12.53 -0.38 -14.99
CA CYS A 297 -13.66 -0.74 -14.13
C CYS A 297 -14.80 -1.36 -14.95
N GLU A 298 -15.13 -0.79 -16.11
CA GLU A 298 -16.15 -1.34 -17.02
C GLU A 298 -15.73 -2.71 -17.56
N ASP A 299 -14.48 -2.86 -17.99
CA ASP A 299 -13.92 -4.11 -18.53
C ASP A 299 -13.89 -5.25 -17.48
N LEU A 300 -13.68 -4.92 -16.22
CA LEU A 300 -13.74 -5.85 -15.09
C LEU A 300 -15.17 -6.08 -14.57
N GLY A 301 -16.13 -5.21 -14.94
CA GLY A 301 -17.48 -5.24 -14.40
C GLY A 301 -17.60 -4.76 -12.96
N VAL A 302 -16.70 -3.88 -12.51
CA VAL A 302 -16.63 -3.39 -11.13
C VAL A 302 -17.09 -1.93 -11.02
N THR A 303 -17.48 -1.52 -9.82
CA THR A 303 -17.90 -0.14 -9.53
C THR A 303 -16.69 0.76 -9.33
N PRO A 304 -16.55 1.85 -10.06
CA PRO A 304 -15.53 2.87 -9.79
C PRO A 304 -15.75 3.56 -8.45
N LEU A 305 -14.68 3.71 -7.66
CA LEU A 305 -14.58 4.53 -6.47
C LEU A 305 -13.48 5.56 -6.72
N TYR A 306 -13.89 6.79 -6.97
CA TYR A 306 -12.97 7.89 -7.27
C TYR A 306 -12.52 8.58 -5.99
N VAL A 307 -11.21 8.68 -5.78
CA VAL A 307 -10.58 9.46 -4.70
C VAL A 307 -10.15 10.81 -5.23
N CYS A 308 -10.62 11.90 -4.65
CA CYS A 308 -10.23 13.24 -5.05
C CYS A 308 -9.42 13.96 -3.96
N ASN A 309 -8.55 14.89 -4.37
CA ASN A 309 -7.86 15.76 -3.41
C ASN A 309 -8.88 16.68 -2.70
N CYS A 310 -8.72 16.86 -1.40
CA CYS A 310 -9.63 17.73 -0.62
C CYS A 310 -9.19 19.20 -0.57
N GLY A 311 -8.04 19.58 -1.14
CA GLY A 311 -7.51 20.96 -1.14
C GLY A 311 -6.30 21.15 -0.23
N MET A 312 -5.47 20.10 -0.14
CA MET A 312 -4.21 20.16 0.58
C MET A 312 -3.21 19.15 0.01
N THR A 313 -1.93 19.37 0.29
CA THR A 313 -0.89 18.35 0.06
C THR A 313 -0.83 17.38 1.25
N CYS A 314 -0.16 16.25 1.07
CA CYS A 314 -0.15 15.13 2.02
C CYS A 314 0.21 15.58 3.44
N GLN A 315 -0.68 15.31 4.40
CA GLN A 315 -0.50 15.71 5.79
C GLN A 315 0.69 15.02 6.47
N GLY A 316 1.09 13.86 6.01
CA GLY A 316 2.30 13.16 6.46
C GLY A 316 3.62 13.73 5.91
N ARG A 317 3.56 14.75 5.02
CA ARG A 317 4.73 15.28 4.28
C ARG A 317 4.81 16.82 4.30
N ASN A 318 4.72 17.42 5.50
CA ASN A 318 4.73 18.88 5.68
C ASN A 318 3.65 19.57 4.83
N PRO A 319 2.37 19.49 5.21
CA PRO A 319 1.25 19.86 4.36
C PRO A 319 1.23 21.35 4.02
N ARG A 320 0.80 21.65 2.80
CA ARG A 320 0.36 22.96 2.36
C ARG A 320 -1.16 22.94 2.14
N TYR A 321 -1.86 23.86 2.76
CA TYR A 321 -3.29 24.06 2.57
C TYR A 321 -3.56 25.03 1.42
N PHE A 322 -4.54 24.72 0.57
CA PHE A 322 -4.91 25.55 -0.56
C PHE A 322 -5.55 26.85 -0.07
N ASN A 323 -5.25 27.94 -0.74
CA ASN A 323 -5.97 29.20 -0.55
C ASN A 323 -7.36 29.13 -1.22
N GLU A 324 -8.18 30.20 -1.08
CA GLU A 324 -9.57 30.21 -1.59
C GLU A 324 -9.67 30.00 -3.11
N GLU A 325 -8.75 30.56 -3.90
CA GLU A 325 -8.72 30.42 -5.35
C GLU A 325 -8.33 29.00 -5.77
N GLU A 326 -7.27 28.46 -5.17
CA GLU A 326 -6.80 27.10 -5.41
C GLU A 326 -7.84 26.06 -4.97
N GLN A 327 -8.54 26.32 -3.86
CA GLN A 327 -9.63 25.46 -3.40
C GLN A 327 -10.81 25.48 -4.37
N ALA A 328 -11.16 26.64 -4.89
CA ALA A 328 -12.24 26.75 -5.89
C ALA A 328 -11.87 26.05 -7.20
N ASP A 329 -10.61 26.15 -7.64
CA ASP A 329 -10.08 25.43 -8.81
C ASP A 329 -10.12 23.91 -8.60
N MET A 330 -9.75 23.40 -7.42
CA MET A 330 -9.83 21.99 -7.09
C MET A 330 -11.29 21.49 -7.08
N VAL A 331 -12.21 22.22 -6.48
CA VAL A 331 -13.64 21.89 -6.53
C VAL A 331 -14.13 21.84 -7.99
N GLY A 332 -13.71 22.80 -8.81
CA GLY A 332 -14.00 22.81 -10.25
C GLY A 332 -13.47 21.55 -10.97
N ASP A 333 -12.24 21.13 -10.67
CA ASP A 333 -11.62 19.94 -11.25
C ASP A 333 -12.38 18.67 -10.88
N ILE A 334 -12.81 18.54 -9.62
CA ILE A 334 -13.64 17.42 -9.14
C ILE A 334 -14.98 17.38 -9.89
N LEU A 335 -15.67 18.50 -10.00
CA LEU A 335 -16.95 18.59 -10.72
C LEU A 335 -16.78 18.26 -12.21
N ASN A 336 -15.66 18.64 -12.81
CA ASN A 336 -15.32 18.31 -14.20
C ASN A 336 -15.04 16.80 -14.37
N ALA A 337 -14.36 16.16 -13.41
CA ALA A 337 -14.16 14.71 -13.40
C ALA A 337 -15.50 13.95 -13.36
N LEU A 338 -16.41 14.41 -12.48
CA LEU A 338 -17.74 13.82 -12.38
C LEU A 338 -18.57 14.06 -13.66
N GLU A 339 -18.48 15.24 -14.29
CA GLU A 339 -19.12 15.49 -15.57
C GLU A 339 -18.51 14.65 -16.69
N TYR A 340 -17.19 14.45 -16.68
CA TYR A 340 -16.54 13.53 -17.61
C TYR A 340 -17.08 12.11 -17.49
N ALA A 341 -17.20 11.59 -16.27
CA ALA A 341 -17.70 10.24 -16.03
C ALA A 341 -19.22 10.13 -16.33
N LEU A 342 -20.03 11.02 -15.77
CA LEU A 342 -21.48 10.88 -15.65
C LEU A 342 -22.27 11.76 -16.63
N GLY A 343 -21.64 12.80 -17.18
CA GLY A 343 -22.30 13.78 -18.03
C GLY A 343 -22.67 13.25 -19.42
N PRO A 344 -23.65 13.86 -20.09
CA PRO A 344 -24.03 13.49 -21.46
C PRO A 344 -22.93 13.82 -22.48
N ALA A 345 -22.92 13.12 -23.61
CA ALA A 345 -21.87 13.26 -24.64
C ALA A 345 -21.80 14.66 -25.32
N ASP A 346 -22.79 15.52 -25.11
CA ASP A 346 -22.83 16.90 -25.60
C ASP A 346 -22.46 17.94 -24.54
N SER A 347 -22.18 17.52 -23.30
CA SER A 347 -21.57 18.40 -22.30
C SER A 347 -20.10 18.62 -22.61
N GLU A 348 -19.47 19.60 -21.95
CA GLU A 348 -18.06 19.92 -22.17
C GLU A 348 -17.15 18.72 -21.97
N TRP A 349 -17.16 18.13 -20.78
CA TRP A 349 -16.28 17.00 -20.44
C TRP A 349 -16.81 15.66 -20.99
N GLY A 350 -18.14 15.47 -21.08
CA GLY A 350 -18.73 14.30 -21.73
C GLY A 350 -18.39 14.23 -23.24
N SER A 351 -18.22 15.39 -23.91
CA SER A 351 -17.76 15.43 -25.30
C SER A 351 -16.31 15.00 -25.46
N LEU A 352 -15.43 15.30 -24.48
CA LEU A 352 -14.06 14.81 -24.45
C LEU A 352 -14.01 13.30 -24.23
N ARG A 353 -14.81 12.75 -23.29
CA ARG A 353 -14.96 11.31 -23.12
C ARG A 353 -15.37 10.64 -24.43
N ALA A 354 -16.35 11.19 -25.13
CA ALA A 354 -16.81 10.66 -26.41
C ALA A 354 -15.71 10.68 -27.50
N LYS A 355 -14.87 11.73 -27.53
CA LYS A 355 -13.69 11.81 -28.41
C LYS A 355 -12.62 10.79 -28.04
N MET A 356 -12.50 10.43 -26.78
CA MET A 356 -11.60 9.39 -26.30
C MET A 356 -12.12 7.95 -26.54
N GLY A 357 -13.28 7.81 -27.18
CA GLY A 357 -13.81 6.53 -27.62
C GLY A 357 -15.03 6.04 -26.84
N HIS A 358 -15.36 6.62 -25.69
CA HIS A 358 -16.49 6.19 -24.84
C HIS A 358 -17.64 7.19 -24.86
N LYS A 359 -18.64 6.94 -25.69
CA LYS A 359 -19.75 7.88 -25.88
C LYS A 359 -20.76 7.90 -24.74
N ALA A 360 -21.08 6.73 -24.16
CA ALA A 360 -22.01 6.60 -23.05
C ALA A 360 -21.38 7.15 -21.76
N PRO A 361 -22.16 7.62 -20.78
CA PRO A 361 -21.64 7.82 -19.44
C PRO A 361 -21.07 6.52 -18.86
N PHE A 362 -20.00 6.61 -18.08
CA PHE A 362 -19.54 5.53 -17.24
C PHE A 362 -20.43 5.40 -16.00
N ARG A 363 -20.36 4.26 -15.34
CA ARG A 363 -20.83 4.13 -13.97
C ARG A 363 -19.82 4.82 -13.02
N LEU A 364 -20.29 5.50 -12.01
CA LEU A 364 -19.49 5.98 -10.87
C LEU A 364 -20.44 6.22 -9.71
N ASP A 365 -20.32 5.42 -8.65
CA ASP A 365 -21.25 5.42 -7.52
C ASP A 365 -20.62 5.98 -6.24
N TYR A 366 -19.29 5.94 -6.10
CA TYR A 366 -18.56 6.32 -4.92
C TYR A 366 -17.60 7.47 -5.18
N LEU A 367 -17.59 8.44 -4.26
CA LEU A 367 -16.60 9.51 -4.21
C LEU A 367 -15.98 9.57 -2.82
N GLU A 368 -14.69 9.34 -2.73
CA GLU A 368 -13.90 9.56 -1.53
C GLU A 368 -13.24 10.95 -1.59
N ILE A 369 -13.42 11.76 -0.54
CA ILE A 369 -12.92 13.12 -0.46
C ILE A 369 -11.69 13.15 0.43
N GLY A 370 -10.51 13.32 -0.17
CA GLY A 370 -9.20 13.27 0.49
C GLY A 370 -8.63 11.87 0.59
N ASN A 371 -7.45 11.75 1.20
CA ASN A 371 -6.79 10.51 1.55
C ASN A 371 -6.00 10.69 2.86
N GLU A 372 -6.30 9.88 3.88
CA GLU A 372 -5.63 9.95 5.19
C GLU A 372 -5.64 11.36 5.83
N ASN A 373 -6.61 12.19 5.48
CA ASN A 373 -6.73 13.54 5.97
C ASN A 373 -7.52 13.60 7.28
N PHE A 374 -7.19 14.57 8.13
CA PHE A 374 -7.81 14.73 9.43
C PHE A 374 -7.79 16.18 9.93
N GLY A 375 -8.60 16.43 10.96
CA GLY A 375 -8.64 17.70 11.70
C GLY A 375 -9.42 18.81 11.01
N PRO A 376 -9.47 20.03 11.64
CA PRO A 376 -10.36 21.12 11.21
C PRO A 376 -10.14 21.58 9.76
N GLU A 377 -8.88 21.50 9.27
CA GLU A 377 -8.55 21.89 7.89
C GLU A 377 -9.13 20.91 6.87
N TYR A 378 -9.23 19.63 7.22
CA TYR A 378 -9.92 18.63 6.41
C TYR A 378 -11.46 18.80 6.50
N GLU A 379 -12.00 18.93 7.72
CA GLU A 379 -13.45 18.93 7.97
C GLU A 379 -14.21 19.99 7.15
N TRP A 380 -13.73 21.24 7.10
CA TRP A 380 -14.42 22.29 6.34
C TRP A 380 -14.28 22.09 4.82
N ARG A 381 -13.15 21.59 4.34
CA ARG A 381 -12.94 21.27 2.92
C ARG A 381 -13.82 20.11 2.46
N PHE A 382 -13.88 19.06 3.25
CA PHE A 382 -14.78 17.93 3.03
C PHE A 382 -16.21 18.41 2.86
N ASN A 383 -16.73 19.19 3.81
CA ASN A 383 -18.10 19.69 3.77
C ASN A 383 -18.37 20.61 2.55
N MET A 384 -17.39 21.42 2.15
CA MET A 384 -17.49 22.28 0.96
C MET A 384 -17.62 21.42 -0.31
N ILE A 385 -16.73 20.44 -0.50
CA ILE A 385 -16.72 19.57 -1.67
C ILE A 385 -17.99 18.71 -1.70
N LYS A 386 -18.32 18.03 -0.58
CA LYS A 386 -19.54 17.25 -0.45
C LYS A 386 -20.77 18.02 -0.89
N LYS A 387 -20.92 19.26 -0.40
CA LYS A 387 -22.04 20.12 -0.79
C LYS A 387 -22.07 20.38 -2.29
N ALA A 388 -20.95 20.82 -2.88
CA ALA A 388 -20.88 21.13 -4.31
C ALA A 388 -21.18 19.90 -5.19
N VAL A 389 -20.72 18.73 -4.79
CA VAL A 389 -20.95 17.47 -5.50
C VAL A 389 -22.41 17.05 -5.42
N LEU A 390 -23.00 17.00 -4.22
CA LEU A 390 -24.38 16.51 -4.02
C LEU A 390 -25.44 17.47 -4.59
N GLU A 391 -25.14 18.75 -4.78
CA GLU A 391 -26.00 19.67 -5.53
C GLU A 391 -26.20 19.26 -7.00
N ARG A 392 -25.21 18.59 -7.61
CA ARG A 392 -25.26 18.15 -9.02
C ARG A 392 -25.50 16.64 -9.17
N TRP A 393 -24.93 15.82 -8.27
CA TRP A 393 -25.03 14.35 -8.31
C TRP A 393 -25.45 13.79 -6.94
N PRO A 394 -26.74 13.96 -6.56
CA PRO A 394 -27.26 13.59 -5.23
C PRO A 394 -27.30 12.06 -4.98
N HIS A 395 -27.00 11.25 -5.96
CA HIS A 395 -26.98 9.78 -5.86
C HIS A 395 -25.60 9.22 -5.47
N LEU A 396 -24.56 10.06 -5.46
CA LEU A 396 -23.24 9.59 -5.10
C LEU A 396 -23.13 9.30 -3.61
N THR A 397 -22.54 8.17 -3.29
CA THR A 397 -22.15 7.80 -1.92
C THR A 397 -20.82 8.49 -1.58
N ILE A 398 -20.83 9.26 -0.50
CA ILE A 398 -19.68 10.06 -0.09
C ILE A 398 -18.90 9.35 1.00
N ILE A 399 -17.58 9.22 0.80
CA ILE A 399 -16.65 8.58 1.73
C ILE A 399 -15.74 9.65 2.34
N THR A 400 -15.58 9.58 3.67
CA THR A 400 -14.67 10.45 4.44
C THR A 400 -13.46 9.67 4.96
N ASN A 401 -12.35 10.37 5.20
CA ASN A 401 -11.19 9.81 5.90
C ASN A 401 -11.29 9.96 7.44
N ASP A 402 -12.37 10.50 7.96
CA ASP A 402 -12.60 10.58 9.42
C ASP A 402 -13.09 9.22 9.92
N ARG A 403 -12.26 8.55 10.70
CA ARG A 403 -12.39 7.12 11.06
C ARG A 403 -13.74 6.74 11.63
N GLY A 404 -14.28 5.61 11.18
CA GLY A 404 -15.64 5.13 11.43
C GLY A 404 -16.08 5.05 12.89
N ARG A 405 -15.18 4.80 13.85
CA ARG A 405 -15.51 4.72 15.28
C ARG A 405 -15.69 6.08 15.95
N THR A 406 -15.10 7.13 15.38
CA THR A 406 -15.09 8.49 15.92
C THR A 406 -15.52 9.51 14.90
N CYS A 407 -16.20 9.08 13.83
CA CYS A 407 -16.59 9.92 12.73
C CYS A 407 -17.44 11.10 13.23
N ARG A 408 -16.95 12.31 13.00
CA ARG A 408 -17.62 13.56 13.35
C ARG A 408 -18.28 14.21 12.15
N LEU A 409 -17.94 13.73 10.96
CA LEU A 409 -18.45 14.23 9.70
C LEU A 409 -19.67 13.42 9.28
N GLU A 410 -20.67 14.12 8.77
CA GLU A 410 -21.83 13.45 8.17
C GLU A 410 -21.44 12.91 6.80
N ALA A 411 -21.15 11.61 6.73
CA ALA A 411 -20.82 10.86 5.54
C ALA A 411 -21.55 9.52 5.52
N ASP A 412 -21.65 8.92 4.33
CA ASP A 412 -22.27 7.61 4.19
C ASP A 412 -21.33 6.49 4.69
N ILE A 413 -20.04 6.65 4.40
CA ILE A 413 -18.99 5.68 4.71
C ILE A 413 -17.77 6.43 5.23
N ALA A 414 -17.06 5.82 6.18
CA ALA A 414 -15.77 6.30 6.69
C ALA A 414 -14.66 5.30 6.36
N ASP A 415 -13.51 5.81 5.90
CA ASP A 415 -12.37 5.01 5.48
C ASP A 415 -11.38 4.79 6.64
N ASP A 416 -11.02 3.52 6.87
CA ASP A 416 -10.06 3.05 7.87
C ASP A 416 -8.87 2.38 7.20
N HIS A 417 -7.64 2.73 7.63
CA HIS A 417 -6.39 2.14 7.14
C HIS A 417 -5.63 1.41 8.23
N TYR A 418 -5.08 0.22 7.93
CA TYR A 418 -4.35 -0.62 8.88
C TYR A 418 -3.09 -1.25 8.26
N TYR A 419 -1.94 -0.91 8.82
CA TYR A 419 -0.65 -1.50 8.48
C TYR A 419 0.03 -1.97 9.76
N ASN A 420 0.17 -3.29 9.94
CA ASN A 420 0.64 -3.82 11.22
C ASN A 420 1.22 -5.24 11.06
N MET A 421 1.51 -5.88 12.21
CA MET A 421 1.99 -7.26 12.29
C MET A 421 0.85 -8.29 12.16
N PRO A 422 1.15 -9.57 11.88
CA PRO A 422 0.13 -10.61 11.74
C PRO A 422 -0.83 -10.73 12.93
N GLU A 423 -0.31 -10.65 14.14
CA GLU A 423 -1.08 -10.82 15.37
C GLU A 423 -2.13 -9.71 15.55
N PHE A 424 -1.83 -8.48 15.10
CA PHE A 424 -2.80 -7.38 15.10
C PHE A 424 -4.04 -7.73 14.27
N PHE A 425 -3.85 -8.31 13.09
CA PHE A 425 -4.94 -8.69 12.20
C PHE A 425 -5.72 -9.91 12.73
N ALA A 426 -5.02 -10.89 13.33
CA ALA A 426 -5.67 -12.03 13.96
C ALA A 426 -6.53 -11.62 15.16
N GLU A 427 -6.04 -10.70 15.99
CA GLU A 427 -6.80 -10.10 17.10
C GLU A 427 -7.97 -9.26 16.60
N GLY A 428 -7.79 -8.60 15.46
CA GLY A 428 -8.75 -7.70 14.83
C GLY A 428 -10.03 -8.38 14.32
N ILE A 429 -10.17 -9.69 14.41
CA ILE A 429 -11.36 -10.43 13.98
C ILE A 429 -12.67 -9.93 14.64
N THR A 430 -12.58 -9.35 15.85
CA THR A 430 -13.73 -8.78 16.58
C THR A 430 -13.75 -7.26 16.54
N HIS A 431 -12.90 -6.63 15.77
CA HIS A 431 -12.71 -5.17 15.78
C HIS A 431 -14.00 -4.40 15.54
N TYR A 432 -14.84 -4.84 14.61
CA TYR A 432 -16.07 -4.17 14.22
C TYR A 432 -17.33 -4.63 14.98
N ASP A 433 -17.23 -5.62 15.87
CA ASP A 433 -18.38 -6.18 16.58
C ASP A 433 -19.09 -5.14 17.46
N SER A 434 -18.34 -4.18 18.01
CA SER A 434 -18.83 -3.15 18.92
C SER A 434 -19.11 -1.79 18.26
N TYR A 435 -18.99 -1.66 16.94
CA TYR A 435 -19.26 -0.40 16.24
C TYR A 435 -20.76 -0.09 16.26
N ASP A 436 -21.09 1.19 16.43
CA ASP A 436 -22.48 1.64 16.36
C ASP A 436 -22.98 1.51 14.90
N ARG A 437 -24.07 0.76 14.74
CA ARG A 437 -24.70 0.54 13.42
C ARG A 437 -25.46 1.76 12.91
N GLN A 438 -25.60 2.81 13.72
CA GLN A 438 -26.23 4.08 13.31
C GLN A 438 -25.22 5.10 12.77
N ASP A 439 -23.94 4.93 13.06
CA ASP A 439 -22.86 5.76 12.49
C ASP A 439 -22.61 5.39 11.02
N ALA A 440 -21.74 6.18 10.35
CA ALA A 440 -21.27 5.89 8.99
C ALA A 440 -20.80 4.44 8.84
N ASP A 441 -21.14 3.80 7.73
CA ASP A 441 -20.58 2.49 7.38
C ASP A 441 -19.04 2.55 7.27
N VAL A 442 -18.40 1.40 7.29
CA VAL A 442 -16.93 1.31 7.25
C VAL A 442 -16.46 0.85 5.86
N PHE A 443 -15.48 1.56 5.37
CA PHE A 443 -14.57 1.12 4.32
C PHE A 443 -13.20 0.81 4.93
N VAL A 444 -12.68 -0.39 4.75
CA VAL A 444 -11.28 -0.71 5.05
C VAL A 444 -10.49 -0.49 3.77
N GLY A 445 -10.14 0.77 3.50
CA GLY A 445 -9.62 1.21 2.21
C GLY A 445 -8.20 0.75 1.93
N GLU A 446 -7.41 0.60 3.00
CA GLU A 446 -6.05 0.11 2.89
C GLU A 446 -5.71 -0.78 4.09
N PHE A 447 -5.28 -2.01 3.84
CA PHE A 447 -4.67 -2.82 4.89
C PHE A 447 -3.71 -3.85 4.33
N SER A 448 -2.65 -4.13 5.08
CA SER A 448 -1.74 -5.24 4.86
C SER A 448 -0.88 -5.51 6.10
N VAL A 449 -0.43 -6.75 6.21
CA VAL A 449 0.69 -7.09 7.11
C VAL A 449 1.97 -6.53 6.48
N ASN A 450 2.50 -5.45 7.06
CA ASN A 450 3.74 -4.81 6.62
C ASN A 450 4.86 -4.89 7.66
N GLN A 451 4.68 -5.72 8.69
CA GLN A 451 5.64 -5.96 9.76
C GLN A 451 5.74 -7.47 9.97
N THR A 452 6.89 -8.04 9.80
CA THR A 452 7.15 -9.47 9.85
C THR A 452 6.29 -10.31 8.87
N TYR A 453 6.86 -11.34 8.30
CA TYR A 453 6.19 -12.25 7.35
C TYR A 453 5.55 -11.56 6.12
N GLU A 454 5.96 -10.33 5.79
CA GLU A 454 5.41 -9.56 4.67
C GLU A 454 5.48 -10.38 3.37
N GLY A 455 4.35 -10.57 2.72
CA GLY A 455 4.24 -11.35 1.48
C GLY A 455 4.36 -12.86 1.65
N GLN A 456 4.38 -13.37 2.88
CA GLN A 456 4.46 -14.80 3.21
C GLN A 456 3.12 -15.35 3.68
N LEU A 457 3.00 -16.69 3.78
CA LEU A 457 1.74 -17.34 4.12
C LEU A 457 1.17 -16.93 5.48
N ARG A 458 2.03 -16.76 6.52
CA ARG A 458 1.55 -16.33 7.85
C ARG A 458 0.81 -14.99 7.77
N ALA A 459 1.33 -14.04 6.99
CA ALA A 459 0.65 -12.77 6.75
C ALA A 459 -0.72 -12.98 6.09
N ALA A 460 -0.78 -13.78 5.03
CA ALA A 460 -2.02 -14.06 4.29
C ALA A 460 -3.11 -14.68 5.18
N VAL A 461 -2.73 -15.57 6.10
CA VAL A 461 -3.67 -16.20 7.05
C VAL A 461 -4.11 -15.20 8.12
N ALA A 462 -3.22 -14.35 8.63
CA ALA A 462 -3.57 -13.29 9.57
C ALA A 462 -4.55 -12.26 8.97
N GLU A 463 -4.29 -11.82 7.75
CA GLU A 463 -5.18 -10.93 7.01
C GLU A 463 -6.54 -11.59 6.75
N ALA A 464 -6.56 -12.89 6.45
CA ALA A 464 -7.80 -13.65 6.34
C ALA A 464 -8.58 -13.74 7.67
N MET A 465 -7.90 -13.78 8.84
CA MET A 465 -8.57 -13.65 10.14
C MET A 465 -9.32 -12.31 10.27
N PHE A 466 -8.69 -11.22 9.83
CA PHE A 466 -9.33 -9.90 9.81
C PHE A 466 -10.51 -9.85 8.84
N MET A 467 -10.36 -10.49 7.65
CA MET A 467 -11.44 -10.61 6.66
C MET A 467 -12.63 -11.41 7.19
N VAL A 468 -12.43 -12.40 8.08
CA VAL A 468 -13.52 -13.08 8.79
C VAL A 468 -14.31 -12.07 9.64
N GLY A 469 -13.62 -11.11 10.27
CA GLY A 469 -14.27 -10.00 10.98
C GLY A 469 -15.17 -9.16 10.06
N PHE A 470 -14.73 -8.88 8.82
CA PHE A 470 -15.57 -8.20 7.82
C PHE A 470 -16.80 -9.04 7.46
N GLU A 471 -16.60 -10.33 7.19
CA GLU A 471 -17.70 -11.25 6.84
C GLU A 471 -18.80 -11.32 7.93
N ARG A 472 -18.39 -11.23 9.20
CA ARG A 472 -19.33 -11.22 10.34
C ARG A 472 -20.09 -9.92 10.49
N ASN A 473 -19.53 -8.81 9.99
CA ASN A 473 -19.97 -7.44 10.20
C ASN A 473 -20.30 -6.72 8.87
N GLN A 474 -20.80 -7.43 7.86
CA GLN A 474 -21.16 -6.85 6.56
C GLN A 474 -22.34 -5.87 6.60
N ASP A 475 -23.03 -5.79 7.74
CA ASP A 475 -24.03 -4.75 8.06
C ASP A 475 -23.37 -3.43 8.49
N LYS A 476 -22.06 -3.43 8.68
CA LYS A 476 -21.24 -2.26 9.04
C LYS A 476 -20.04 -2.06 8.14
N VAL A 477 -19.30 -3.14 7.82
CA VAL A 477 -18.17 -3.11 6.90
C VAL A 477 -18.70 -3.33 5.49
N ARG A 478 -18.80 -2.24 4.72
CA ARG A 478 -19.38 -2.25 3.38
C ARG A 478 -18.34 -2.54 2.29
N LEU A 479 -17.13 -2.04 2.46
CA LEU A 479 -16.06 -2.09 1.49
C LEU A 479 -14.75 -2.50 2.15
N ALA A 480 -13.91 -3.24 1.45
CA ALA A 480 -12.53 -3.54 1.85
C ALA A 480 -11.63 -3.70 0.62
N SER A 481 -10.41 -3.21 0.68
CA SER A 481 -9.38 -3.39 -0.35
C SER A 481 -7.99 -3.57 0.24
N TYR A 482 -7.18 -4.43 -0.39
CA TYR A 482 -5.78 -4.65 -0.03
C TYR A 482 -4.90 -3.55 -0.60
N ALA A 483 -3.91 -3.12 0.15
CA ALA A 483 -2.98 -2.08 -0.26
C ALA A 483 -1.51 -2.42 0.02
N PRO A 484 -0.61 -2.12 -0.94
CA PRO A 484 -0.83 -1.74 -2.34
C PRO A 484 -1.02 -2.94 -3.27
N LEU A 485 -1.46 -2.65 -4.51
CA LEU A 485 -1.87 -3.69 -5.46
C LEU A 485 -0.71 -4.26 -6.27
N PHE A 486 0.16 -3.40 -6.84
CA PHE A 486 1.17 -3.80 -7.82
C PHE A 486 2.58 -3.34 -7.48
N GLN A 487 3.56 -4.19 -7.81
CA GLN A 487 4.98 -3.83 -7.76
C GLN A 487 5.72 -4.40 -8.97
N HIS A 488 6.41 -3.54 -9.70
CA HIS A 488 7.46 -4.00 -10.59
C HIS A 488 8.65 -4.52 -9.77
N ILE A 489 9.08 -5.77 -10.00
CA ILE A 489 10.09 -6.47 -9.18
C ILE A 489 11.43 -5.71 -9.05
N ARG A 490 11.72 -4.78 -9.99
CA ARG A 490 12.94 -3.97 -9.99
C ARG A 490 12.78 -2.58 -9.36
N TYR A 491 11.55 -2.17 -8.99
CA TYR A 491 11.24 -0.82 -8.55
C TYR A 491 10.30 -0.83 -7.33
N GLY A 492 10.76 -1.38 -6.20
CA GLY A 492 9.98 -1.38 -4.97
C GLY A 492 10.09 -0.04 -4.24
N SER A 493 8.98 0.68 -4.07
CA SER A 493 8.85 1.86 -3.19
C SER A 493 8.14 1.53 -1.88
N TRP A 494 7.40 0.43 -1.86
CA TRP A 494 6.67 -0.09 -0.72
C TRP A 494 6.55 -1.61 -0.80
N PHE A 495 6.48 -2.30 0.34
CA PHE A 495 6.26 -3.74 0.41
C PHE A 495 5.44 -4.07 1.67
N PRO A 496 4.52 -5.07 1.63
CA PRO A 496 4.22 -5.97 0.50
C PRO A 496 3.29 -5.35 -0.55
N ASN A 497 3.24 -5.96 -1.74
CA ASN A 497 2.25 -5.66 -2.78
C ASN A 497 1.58 -6.97 -3.23
N LEU A 498 0.29 -6.93 -3.57
CA LEU A 498 -0.50 -8.13 -3.83
C LEU A 498 -0.03 -8.92 -5.05
N ILE A 499 0.38 -8.19 -6.10
CA ILE A 499 0.82 -8.75 -7.38
C ILE A 499 2.18 -8.15 -7.73
N ILE A 500 3.17 -9.02 -7.93
CA ILE A 500 4.53 -8.65 -8.31
C ILE A 500 4.73 -9.05 -9.77
N TYR A 501 5.39 -8.21 -10.55
CA TYR A 501 5.58 -8.45 -11.97
C TYR A 501 6.97 -7.97 -12.46
N ASP A 502 7.44 -8.59 -13.54
CA ASP A 502 8.50 -8.09 -14.38
C ASP A 502 7.90 -7.57 -15.71
N ASN A 503 8.74 -7.23 -16.66
CA ASN A 503 8.29 -6.70 -17.95
C ASN A 503 7.39 -7.68 -18.76
N ARG A 504 7.32 -8.97 -18.39
CA ARG A 504 6.60 -9.99 -19.16
C ARG A 504 5.71 -10.90 -18.31
N ARG A 505 6.10 -11.17 -17.08
CA ARG A 505 5.47 -12.16 -16.21
C ARG A 505 4.97 -11.50 -14.93
N SER A 506 3.99 -12.13 -14.31
CA SER A 506 3.48 -11.70 -13.01
C SER A 506 3.20 -12.89 -12.11
N PHE A 507 3.37 -12.70 -10.81
CA PHE A 507 2.97 -13.66 -9.79
C PHE A 507 2.33 -12.91 -8.63
N ALA A 508 1.62 -13.61 -7.78
CA ALA A 508 0.92 -13.03 -6.65
C ALA A 508 1.51 -13.56 -5.33
N ILE A 509 1.47 -12.75 -4.28
CA ILE A 509 1.81 -13.20 -2.92
C ILE A 509 0.66 -14.07 -2.36
N PRO A 510 0.89 -14.88 -1.31
CA PRO A 510 -0.13 -15.75 -0.72
C PRO A 510 -1.46 -15.06 -0.37
N THR A 511 -1.42 -13.81 0.06
CA THR A 511 -2.62 -13.01 0.36
C THR A 511 -3.60 -12.90 -0.82
N TYR A 512 -3.11 -12.81 -2.04
CA TYR A 512 -3.94 -12.81 -3.25
C TYR A 512 -4.92 -13.98 -3.29
N TYR A 513 -4.46 -15.16 -2.88
CA TYR A 513 -5.28 -16.38 -2.89
C TYR A 513 -6.30 -16.39 -1.76
N SER A 514 -6.00 -15.75 -0.61
CA SER A 514 -7.02 -15.48 0.43
C SER A 514 -8.12 -14.59 -0.12
N TRP A 515 -7.77 -13.49 -0.82
CA TRP A 515 -8.73 -12.60 -1.46
C TRP A 515 -9.59 -13.33 -2.50
N ARG A 516 -8.98 -14.18 -3.34
CA ARG A 516 -9.70 -14.98 -4.34
C ARG A 516 -10.68 -15.97 -3.70
N LEU A 517 -10.27 -16.63 -2.61
CA LEU A 517 -11.15 -17.53 -1.86
C LEU A 517 -12.33 -16.78 -1.23
N PHE A 518 -12.11 -15.61 -0.67
CA PHE A 518 -13.18 -14.83 -0.04
C PHE A 518 -14.09 -14.17 -1.09
N GLY A 519 -13.53 -13.51 -2.09
CA GLY A 519 -14.28 -12.84 -3.16
C GLY A 519 -15.08 -13.79 -4.05
N GLY A 520 -14.52 -14.98 -4.35
CA GLY A 520 -15.17 -16.00 -5.17
C GLY A 520 -16.26 -16.81 -4.47
N ASN A 521 -16.31 -16.77 -3.12
CA ASN A 521 -17.25 -17.60 -2.32
C ASN A 521 -18.12 -16.71 -1.41
N ARG A 522 -19.08 -16.03 -2.04
CA ARG A 522 -20.03 -15.13 -1.39
C ARG A 522 -21.40 -15.83 -1.27
N GLY A 523 -22.03 -15.73 -0.14
CA GLY A 523 -23.42 -16.16 0.02
C GLY A 523 -24.42 -15.07 -0.41
N LYS A 524 -25.68 -15.25 -0.05
CA LYS A 524 -26.74 -14.23 -0.13
C LYS A 524 -27.02 -13.58 1.22
N ASN A 525 -26.89 -14.38 2.29
CA ASN A 525 -27.16 -13.92 3.65
C ASN A 525 -26.03 -14.33 4.58
N VAL A 526 -25.69 -13.46 5.51
CA VAL A 526 -24.93 -13.83 6.70
C VAL A 526 -25.87 -14.52 7.67
N VAL A 527 -25.49 -15.69 8.14
CA VAL A 527 -26.29 -16.49 9.07
C VAL A 527 -25.69 -16.47 10.48
N ALA A 528 -26.53 -16.73 11.48
CA ALA A 528 -26.04 -16.79 12.84
C ALA A 528 -25.05 -17.95 13.02
N SER A 529 -23.87 -17.64 13.56
CA SER A 529 -22.86 -18.63 13.91
C SER A 529 -22.22 -18.29 15.24
N GLU A 530 -21.83 -19.34 15.96
CA GLU A 530 -21.11 -19.24 17.23
C GLU A 530 -19.87 -20.14 17.14
N GLU A 531 -18.78 -19.71 17.76
CA GLU A 531 -17.56 -20.50 17.81
C GLU A 531 -17.01 -20.62 19.24
N GLU A 532 -16.43 -21.76 19.52
CA GLU A 532 -15.62 -22.02 20.71
C GLU A 532 -14.23 -22.41 20.22
N VAL A 533 -13.25 -21.53 20.39
CA VAL A 533 -11.89 -21.72 19.87
C VAL A 533 -10.82 -21.42 20.93
N PRO A 534 -9.66 -22.09 20.90
CA PRO A 534 -8.54 -21.80 21.80
C PRO A 534 -8.04 -20.36 21.60
N LYS A 535 -7.47 -19.80 22.64
CA LYS A 535 -6.71 -18.54 22.59
C LYS A 535 -5.22 -18.82 22.45
N ILE A 536 -4.53 -18.01 21.66
CA ILE A 536 -3.07 -17.96 21.58
C ILE A 536 -2.64 -16.64 22.21
N TYR A 537 -1.75 -16.74 23.19
CA TYR A 537 -1.14 -15.58 23.82
C TYR A 537 0.10 -15.14 23.04
N TYR A 538 0.35 -13.84 23.00
CA TYR A 538 1.58 -13.31 22.40
C TYR A 538 2.83 -13.91 23.09
N ASP A 539 3.79 -14.34 22.30
CA ASP A 539 5.08 -14.77 22.84
C ASP A 539 5.85 -13.54 23.33
N ILE A 540 6.02 -13.47 24.64
CA ILE A 540 6.70 -12.36 25.29
C ILE A 540 8.14 -12.77 25.52
N HIS A 541 9.00 -12.26 24.68
CA HIS A 541 10.45 -12.43 24.81
C HIS A 541 11.15 -11.16 24.33
N GLY A 542 12.33 -10.90 24.86
CA GLY A 542 13.12 -9.76 24.46
C GLY A 542 13.89 -9.16 25.62
N LEU A 543 14.13 -7.86 25.57
CA LEU A 543 14.94 -7.13 26.53
C LEU A 543 14.08 -6.18 27.38
N PRO A 544 14.36 -6.04 28.69
CA PRO A 544 13.80 -4.92 29.43
C PRO A 544 14.30 -3.61 28.83
N ALA A 545 13.47 -2.55 28.88
CA ALA A 545 13.84 -1.28 28.29
C ALA A 545 13.41 -0.08 29.15
N LEU A 546 14.26 0.96 29.12
CA LEU A 546 13.96 2.28 29.68
C LEU A 546 13.32 3.15 28.61
N SER A 547 12.33 3.93 29.01
CA SER A 547 11.54 4.77 28.10
C SER A 547 10.94 5.95 28.86
N GLY A 548 10.27 6.88 28.19
CA GLY A 548 9.61 8.00 28.82
C GLY A 548 9.85 9.30 28.08
N ASP A 549 9.51 10.43 28.70
CA ASP A 549 9.81 11.73 28.15
C ASP A 549 11.30 12.02 28.17
N ASP A 550 11.74 12.93 27.31
CA ASP A 550 13.12 13.39 27.24
C ASP A 550 13.64 13.87 28.59
N GLY A 551 14.80 13.36 29.03
CA GLY A 551 15.45 13.70 30.29
C GLY A 551 14.92 12.94 31.53
N VAL A 552 14.07 11.93 31.37
CA VAL A 552 13.75 10.98 32.46
C VAL A 552 15.01 10.19 32.81
N ARG A 553 15.28 10.03 34.10
CA ARG A 553 16.52 9.41 34.63
C ARG A 553 16.20 8.12 35.35
N TYR A 554 17.02 7.13 35.13
CA TYR A 554 16.93 5.80 35.74
C TYR A 554 18.24 5.47 36.48
N ARG A 555 18.14 4.64 37.50
CA ARG A 555 19.34 4.10 38.14
C ARG A 555 19.12 2.66 38.61
N ASN A 556 20.23 1.93 38.74
CA ASN A 556 20.24 0.57 39.23
C ASN A 556 19.27 -0.40 38.45
N PRO A 557 19.20 -0.37 37.15
CA PRO A 557 18.33 -1.33 36.47
C PRO A 557 18.91 -2.74 36.65
N VAL A 558 18.03 -3.67 37.07
CA VAL A 558 18.38 -5.07 37.27
C VAL A 558 17.35 -6.00 36.69
N TRP A 559 17.82 -7.12 36.14
CA TRP A 559 17.00 -8.24 35.73
C TRP A 559 17.34 -9.47 36.59
N ASN A 560 16.33 -10.02 37.27
CA ASN A 560 16.48 -11.14 38.20
C ASN A 560 17.65 -10.91 39.21
N GLY A 561 17.76 -9.68 39.70
CA GLY A 561 18.78 -9.26 40.64
C GLY A 561 20.18 -9.01 40.04
N SER A 562 20.36 -9.20 38.74
CA SER A 562 21.63 -8.91 38.05
C SER A 562 21.57 -7.55 37.35
N PRO A 563 22.58 -6.67 37.51
CA PRO A 563 22.63 -5.38 36.82
C PRO A 563 22.61 -5.54 35.32
N VAL A 564 21.84 -4.68 34.63
CA VAL A 564 21.75 -4.62 33.17
C VAL A 564 22.12 -3.22 32.66
N LEU A 565 22.81 -3.18 31.52
CA LEU A 565 23.35 -1.93 30.95
C LEU A 565 22.62 -1.57 29.66
N PRO A 566 22.55 -0.28 29.29
CA PRO A 566 22.04 0.17 28.03
C PRO A 566 22.72 -0.53 26.84
N SER A 567 21.94 -0.97 25.87
CA SER A 567 22.43 -1.64 24.66
C SER A 567 22.07 -0.88 23.37
N ARG A 568 20.80 -0.73 23.04
CA ARG A 568 20.35 -0.07 21.80
C ARG A 568 19.34 1.04 22.13
N GLY A 569 19.55 2.22 21.55
CA GLY A 569 18.55 3.30 21.56
C GLY A 569 17.68 3.28 20.29
N ILE A 570 16.41 3.61 20.46
CA ILE A 570 15.45 3.85 19.38
C ILE A 570 14.77 5.18 19.67
N LEU A 571 14.95 6.13 18.78
CA LEU A 571 14.65 7.55 19.00
C LEU A 571 15.29 8.10 20.29
N ALA A 572 16.31 7.44 20.79
CA ALA A 572 16.97 7.75 22.05
C ALA A 572 18.45 7.42 22.03
N GLU A 573 19.19 8.12 22.87
CA GLU A 573 20.49 7.71 23.38
C GLU A 573 20.43 7.59 24.89
N ALA A 574 21.25 6.73 25.46
CA ALA A 574 21.47 6.66 26.90
C ALA A 574 22.71 7.48 27.29
N GLU A 575 22.53 8.50 28.10
CA GLU A 575 23.65 9.18 28.78
C GLU A 575 23.87 8.50 30.13
N VAL A 576 25.04 7.89 30.31
CA VAL A 576 25.36 7.14 31.54
C VAL A 576 26.32 7.93 32.40
N ASN A 577 25.89 8.35 33.60
CA ASN A 577 26.67 9.06 34.59
C ASN A 577 26.75 8.23 35.90
N GLY A 578 27.79 7.43 36.05
CA GLY A 578 27.93 6.50 37.16
C GLY A 578 26.85 5.39 37.11
N ASN A 579 25.94 5.40 38.08
CA ASN A 579 24.81 4.45 38.11
C ASN A 579 23.49 5.04 37.63
N GLU A 580 23.52 6.27 37.09
CA GLU A 580 22.36 6.97 36.56
C GLU A 580 22.39 6.94 35.05
N ILE A 581 21.25 6.63 34.44
CA ILE A 581 21.02 6.56 33.00
C ILE A 581 19.95 7.58 32.67
N THR A 582 20.26 8.54 31.81
CA THR A 582 19.30 9.50 31.28
C THR A 582 18.88 9.08 29.87
N VAL A 583 17.61 9.01 29.64
CA VAL A 583 17.05 8.78 28.29
C VAL A 583 16.97 10.13 27.57
N ILE A 584 17.81 10.31 26.56
CA ILE A 584 17.87 11.51 25.74
C ILE A 584 17.19 11.24 24.40
N ARG A 585 16.17 12.03 24.08
CA ARG A 585 15.49 11.93 22.80
C ARG A 585 16.41 12.34 21.65
N LYS A 586 16.48 11.50 20.64
CA LYS A 586 17.12 11.78 19.35
C LYS A 586 16.04 11.80 18.29
N THR A 587 15.67 12.97 17.88
CA THR A 587 14.78 13.18 16.71
C THR A 587 15.57 13.92 15.67
N ASP A 588 15.40 13.53 14.42
CA ASP A 588 15.82 14.35 13.31
C ASP A 588 15.00 15.66 13.37
N PRO A 589 15.62 16.83 13.52
CA PRO A 589 14.88 18.09 13.58
C PRO A 589 14.14 18.42 12.28
N GLU A 590 14.43 17.71 11.19
CA GLU A 590 13.77 17.86 9.89
C GLU A 590 12.57 16.91 9.73
N MET A 591 12.27 16.05 10.70
CA MET A 591 11.13 15.14 10.67
C MET A 591 9.84 15.77 11.20
N PRO A 592 8.69 15.54 10.56
CA PRO A 592 7.40 16.02 11.04
C PRO A 592 7.01 15.41 12.38
N ALA A 593 6.34 16.21 13.22
CA ALA A 593 5.82 15.73 14.50
C ALA A 593 4.68 14.73 14.26
N PHE A 594 4.72 13.61 15.00
CA PHE A 594 3.60 12.65 14.97
C PHE A 594 2.33 13.24 15.59
N PRO A 595 1.15 12.85 15.13
CA PRO A 595 -0.11 13.27 15.72
C PRO A 595 -0.37 12.64 17.09
N PHE A 596 0.51 11.77 17.57
CA PHE A 596 0.43 11.10 18.87
C PHE A 596 1.79 11.10 19.58
N LYS A 597 1.76 10.92 20.91
CA LYS A 597 2.98 10.91 21.74
C LYS A 597 3.76 9.61 21.53
N VAL A 598 5.00 9.74 21.07
CA VAL A 598 5.94 8.63 20.92
C VAL A 598 7.00 8.75 22.02
N TYR A 599 7.22 7.69 22.77
CA TYR A 599 8.23 7.64 23.81
C TYR A 599 9.54 7.04 23.28
N PRO A 600 10.69 7.75 23.43
CA PRO A 600 12.00 7.18 23.11
C PRO A 600 12.27 5.93 23.95
N LEU A 601 13.10 5.02 23.47
CA LEU A 601 13.34 3.72 24.09
C LEU A 601 14.82 3.37 24.08
N VAL A 602 15.32 2.82 25.21
CA VAL A 602 16.66 2.26 25.34
C VAL A 602 16.56 0.85 25.89
N THR A 603 16.92 -0.16 25.10
CA THR A 603 16.98 -1.56 25.55
C THR A 603 18.16 -1.81 26.47
N LEU A 604 18.03 -2.81 27.33
CA LEU A 604 19.04 -3.18 28.34
C LEU A 604 19.48 -4.64 28.14
N GLY A 605 20.80 -4.91 28.18
CA GLY A 605 21.34 -6.26 28.16
C GLY A 605 21.37 -6.89 26.78
N GLU A 606 22.30 -6.50 25.93
CA GLU A 606 22.40 -6.90 24.50
C GLU A 606 22.33 -8.40 24.23
N ASP A 607 22.85 -9.22 25.15
CA ASP A 607 22.93 -10.69 25.03
C ASP A 607 21.84 -11.43 25.83
N LEU A 608 20.84 -10.70 26.38
CA LEU A 608 19.77 -11.31 27.16
C LEU A 608 18.62 -11.74 26.25
N GLU A 609 18.07 -12.90 26.50
CA GLU A 609 16.78 -13.35 25.96
C GLU A 609 15.89 -13.64 27.18
N CYS A 610 15.09 -12.61 27.53
CA CYS A 610 14.21 -12.69 28.70
C CYS A 610 12.82 -13.16 28.27
N ARG A 611 12.21 -14.08 29.02
CA ARG A 611 10.81 -14.51 28.83
C ARG A 611 10.02 -14.32 30.12
N GLU A 612 10.50 -14.83 31.23
CA GLU A 612 9.94 -14.69 32.58
C GLU A 612 10.97 -14.13 33.53
N GLY A 613 10.53 -13.39 34.52
CA GLY A 613 11.43 -12.82 35.54
C GLY A 613 10.99 -11.45 36.03
N VAL A 614 11.89 -10.82 36.76
CA VAL A 614 11.67 -9.58 37.47
C VAL A 614 12.62 -8.51 36.97
N PHE A 615 12.06 -7.38 36.54
CA PHE A 615 12.80 -6.18 36.24
C PHE A 615 12.55 -5.14 37.33
N GLU A 616 13.62 -4.52 37.83
CA GLU A 616 13.54 -3.44 38.82
C GLU A 616 14.44 -2.29 38.41
N THR A 617 13.98 -1.06 38.66
CA THR A 617 14.77 0.16 38.48
C THR A 617 14.20 1.29 39.32
N ASP A 618 15.01 2.27 39.67
CA ASP A 618 14.52 3.52 40.26
C ASP A 618 14.41 4.58 39.15
N ALA A 619 13.26 5.25 39.02
CA ALA A 619 13.01 6.27 38.02
C ALA A 619 12.78 7.65 38.64
N TRP A 620 13.43 8.67 38.09
CA TRP A 620 13.26 10.09 38.44
C TRP A 620 12.67 10.87 37.27
N TYR A 621 11.70 11.71 37.51
CA TYR A 621 11.08 12.55 36.50
C TYR A 621 10.75 13.95 37.03
N GLU A 622 10.75 14.95 36.16
CA GLU A 622 10.17 16.27 36.40
C GLU A 622 8.66 16.24 36.42
N GLU A 623 8.03 17.11 37.22
CA GLU A 623 6.58 17.27 37.23
C GLU A 623 6.05 17.55 35.82
N GLY A 624 5.01 16.82 35.38
CA GLY A 624 4.41 16.92 34.06
C GLY A 624 5.06 16.04 32.98
N LYS A 625 6.15 15.32 33.28
CA LYS A 625 6.75 14.32 32.40
C LYS A 625 6.25 12.91 32.71
N ASP A 626 6.24 12.08 31.71
CA ASP A 626 5.83 10.68 31.80
C ASP A 626 7.04 9.75 31.92
N ILE A 627 6.93 8.76 32.80
CA ILE A 627 7.85 7.62 32.88
C ILE A 627 7.25 6.49 32.03
N ALA A 628 8.08 5.73 31.33
CA ALA A 628 7.67 4.50 30.70
C ALA A 628 8.75 3.42 30.77
N LEU A 629 8.33 2.17 30.83
CA LEU A 629 9.23 1.01 30.74
C LEU A 629 8.74 0.09 29.61
N GLY A 630 9.68 -0.40 28.79
CA GLY A 630 9.38 -1.46 27.83
C GLY A 630 9.38 -2.82 28.54
N ILE A 631 8.32 -3.59 28.33
CA ILE A 631 8.16 -4.93 28.88
C ILE A 631 8.65 -5.93 27.85
N LEU A 632 9.87 -6.44 27.99
CA LEU A 632 10.49 -7.43 27.12
C LEU A 632 10.38 -7.07 25.62
N VAL A 633 11.09 -6.04 25.24
CA VAL A 633 11.13 -5.50 23.87
C VAL A 633 11.91 -6.45 22.97
N SER A 634 11.30 -6.89 21.87
CA SER A 634 12.03 -7.66 20.86
C SER A 634 13.09 -6.79 20.18
N PRO A 635 14.38 -7.18 20.19
CA PRO A 635 15.45 -6.40 19.56
C PRO A 635 15.54 -6.61 18.03
N LYS A 636 14.71 -7.47 17.44
CA LYS A 636 14.83 -7.82 16.01
C LYS A 636 14.19 -6.77 15.13
N PRO A 637 14.86 -6.34 14.05
CA PRO A 637 14.22 -5.56 13.00
C PRO A 637 13.10 -6.41 12.36
N LEU A 638 11.88 -5.90 12.37
CA LEU A 638 10.68 -6.68 12.10
C LEU A 638 10.07 -6.42 10.72
N SER A 639 10.49 -5.36 10.01
CA SER A 639 9.88 -4.98 8.76
C SER A 639 10.84 -4.91 7.57
N TYR A 640 10.29 -5.01 6.36
CA TYR A 640 11.00 -4.71 5.12
C TYR A 640 11.58 -3.28 5.14
N TYR A 641 10.81 -2.31 5.64
CA TYR A 641 11.23 -0.92 5.75
C TYR A 641 12.44 -0.76 6.69
N ASP A 642 12.44 -1.42 7.84
CA ASP A 642 13.57 -1.40 8.78
C ASP A 642 14.82 -2.09 8.22
N ARG A 643 14.64 -3.11 7.37
CA ARG A 643 15.75 -3.75 6.65
C ARG A 643 16.36 -2.87 5.56
N THR A 644 15.57 -1.99 4.97
CA THR A 644 16.01 -1.10 3.87
C THR A 644 16.42 0.29 4.34
N ASN A 645 15.91 0.75 5.50
CA ASN A 645 16.23 2.04 6.11
C ASN A 645 16.58 1.89 7.60
N PRO A 646 17.79 1.44 7.93
CA PRO A 646 18.21 1.17 9.30
C PRO A 646 18.50 2.45 10.13
N ASN A 647 17.91 3.60 9.81
CA ASN A 647 18.10 4.83 10.55
C ASN A 647 17.42 4.76 11.93
N PRO A 648 18.16 4.63 13.06
CA PRO A 648 17.57 4.51 14.40
C PRO A 648 16.88 5.80 14.87
N CYS A 649 17.03 6.89 14.13
CA CYS A 649 16.37 8.17 14.40
C CYS A 649 15.05 8.32 13.62
N ASP A 650 14.71 7.37 12.73
CA ASP A 650 13.45 7.40 12.02
C ASP A 650 12.30 7.01 12.96
N PRO A 651 11.34 7.92 13.21
CA PRO A 651 10.19 7.63 14.06
C PRO A 651 9.33 6.48 13.54
N TRP A 652 9.38 6.19 12.23
CA TRP A 652 8.67 5.05 11.63
C TRP A 652 9.26 3.71 12.08
N SER A 653 10.55 3.65 12.45
CA SER A 653 11.17 2.44 13.01
C SER A 653 10.55 1.98 14.33
N MET A 654 9.89 2.89 15.07
CA MET A 654 9.16 2.56 16.31
C MET A 654 7.86 1.79 16.07
N ARG A 655 7.27 1.87 14.87
CA ARG A 655 6.06 1.13 14.51
C ARG A 655 6.27 -0.38 14.51
N PHE A 656 7.51 -0.79 14.39
CA PHE A 656 7.91 -2.15 14.06
C PHE A 656 8.49 -2.90 15.25
N LEU A 657 8.36 -2.34 16.46
CA LEU A 657 8.73 -3.01 17.69
C LEU A 657 7.49 -3.60 18.34
N GLU A 658 7.54 -4.88 18.63
CA GLU A 658 6.58 -5.51 19.52
C GLU A 658 6.84 -5.03 20.95
N VAL A 659 6.34 -3.84 21.29
CA VAL A 659 6.57 -3.26 22.61
C VAL A 659 5.27 -3.12 23.35
N SER A 660 5.13 -3.89 24.42
CA SER A 660 4.21 -3.55 25.49
C SER A 660 4.92 -2.57 26.43
N ARG A 661 4.32 -1.41 26.67
CA ARG A 661 4.87 -0.37 27.52
C ARG A 661 4.05 -0.21 28.78
N TRP A 662 4.72 -0.22 29.91
CA TRP A 662 4.15 0.29 31.13
C TRP A 662 4.36 1.80 31.19
N ILE A 663 3.27 2.57 31.16
CA ILE A 663 3.27 4.03 31.12
C ILE A 663 2.72 4.58 32.43
N LEU A 664 3.46 5.49 33.04
CA LEU A 664 3.11 6.21 34.24
C LEU A 664 3.00 7.71 33.90
N SER A 665 1.78 8.22 33.86
CA SER A 665 1.47 9.56 33.38
C SER A 665 0.35 10.20 34.20
N GLY A 666 0.53 11.45 34.65
CA GLY A 666 -0.51 12.23 35.30
C GLY A 666 -1.13 11.58 36.55
N GLY A 667 -0.37 10.77 37.31
CA GLY A 667 -0.86 10.04 38.47
C GLY A 667 -1.62 8.75 38.13
N THR A 668 -1.51 8.27 36.90
CA THR A 668 -2.08 6.99 36.47
C THR A 668 -1.02 6.03 35.93
N SER A 669 -1.31 4.75 36.03
CA SER A 669 -0.54 3.62 35.51
C SER A 669 -1.36 2.86 34.50
N ARG A 670 -0.82 2.57 33.32
CA ARG A 670 -1.45 1.71 32.32
C ARG A 670 -0.40 0.95 31.50
N VAL A 671 -0.82 -0.13 30.90
CA VAL A 671 -0.04 -0.84 29.88
C VAL A 671 -0.64 -0.54 28.51
N ALA A 672 0.20 -0.09 27.60
CA ALA A 672 -0.17 0.15 26.20
C ALA A 672 0.74 -0.65 25.27
N ARG A 673 0.24 -1.05 24.12
CA ARG A 673 1.03 -1.65 23.04
C ARG A 673 1.35 -0.59 22.01
N ASP A 674 2.61 -0.55 21.59
CA ASP A 674 3.02 0.23 20.43
C ASP A 674 2.44 -0.44 19.17
N SER A 675 1.36 0.10 18.71
CA SER A 675 0.72 -0.22 17.43
C SER A 675 0.39 1.11 16.76
N PHE A 676 0.01 1.09 15.53
CA PHE A 676 -0.44 2.30 14.85
C PHE A 676 -1.96 2.23 14.60
N PRO A 677 -2.76 3.03 15.33
CA PRO A 677 -2.41 3.87 16.49
C PRO A 677 -2.04 3.05 17.74
N PRO A 678 -1.34 3.64 18.73
CA PRO A 678 -1.07 2.99 20.00
C PRO A 678 -2.36 2.59 20.71
N ARG A 679 -2.36 1.40 21.33
CA ARG A 679 -3.54 0.82 21.95
C ARG A 679 -3.30 0.51 23.43
N ASP A 680 -4.18 0.96 24.31
CA ASP A 680 -4.16 0.56 25.71
C ASP A 680 -4.57 -0.92 25.86
N ILE A 681 -3.74 -1.69 26.60
CA ILE A 681 -3.98 -3.10 26.94
C ILE A 681 -4.71 -3.20 28.28
N SER A 682 -4.43 -2.25 29.20
CA SER A 682 -5.10 -2.20 30.49
C SER A 682 -5.84 -0.88 30.70
N GLU A 683 -6.85 -0.91 31.56
CA GLU A 683 -7.43 0.31 32.07
C GLU A 683 -6.41 1.09 32.91
N ALA A 684 -6.53 2.43 32.92
CA ALA A 684 -5.70 3.27 33.77
C ALA A 684 -6.03 3.09 35.24
N LYS A 685 -5.01 2.82 36.06
CA LYS A 685 -5.11 2.71 37.53
C LYS A 685 -4.45 3.92 38.18
N GLU A 686 -5.01 4.40 39.29
CA GLU A 686 -4.38 5.45 40.09
C GLU A 686 -3.05 4.97 40.65
N VAL A 687 -2.03 5.83 40.64
CA VAL A 687 -0.70 5.55 41.20
C VAL A 687 -0.12 6.79 41.91
N SER A 688 0.50 6.57 43.03
CA SER A 688 1.18 7.65 43.77
C SER A 688 2.66 7.69 43.41
N LEU A 689 3.05 8.70 42.60
CA LEU A 689 4.44 8.98 42.23
C LEU A 689 4.90 10.28 42.86
N LYS A 690 6.18 10.34 43.20
CA LYS A 690 6.83 11.56 43.71
C LYS A 690 7.61 12.22 42.57
N ALA A 691 7.11 13.36 42.09
CA ALA A 691 7.88 14.19 41.16
C ALA A 691 9.17 14.73 41.80
N ASN A 692 10.19 14.94 40.98
CA ASN A 692 11.51 15.38 41.40
C ASN A 692 12.19 14.49 42.48
N ALA A 693 11.81 13.21 42.50
CA ALA A 693 12.36 12.19 43.37
C ALA A 693 12.46 10.85 42.64
N PHE A 694 13.31 9.96 43.13
CA PHE A 694 13.33 8.59 42.62
C PHE A 694 12.16 7.79 43.18
N ASN A 695 11.48 7.08 42.29
CA ASN A 695 10.45 6.09 42.60
C ASN A 695 10.95 4.72 42.19
N HIS A 696 10.76 3.74 43.06
CA HIS A 696 11.11 2.35 42.74
C HIS A 696 10.04 1.71 41.90
N LEU A 697 10.40 1.22 40.70
CA LEU A 697 9.53 0.58 39.75
C LEU A 697 9.96 -0.88 39.59
N LYS A 698 8.96 -1.77 39.62
CA LYS A 698 9.22 -3.20 39.43
C LYS A 698 8.09 -3.78 38.58
N TYR A 699 8.47 -4.58 37.60
CA TYR A 699 7.51 -5.46 36.94
C TYR A 699 7.97 -6.91 37.00
N THR A 700 7.00 -7.82 37.14
CA THR A 700 7.22 -9.25 37.15
C THR A 700 6.45 -9.90 36.02
N VAL A 701 7.15 -10.60 35.10
CA VAL A 701 6.53 -11.41 34.05
C VAL A 701 6.46 -12.85 34.52
N SER A 702 5.25 -13.41 34.55
CA SER A 702 5.01 -14.80 34.91
C SER A 702 3.89 -15.39 34.05
N GLY A 703 4.25 -16.31 33.16
CA GLY A 703 3.35 -16.81 32.12
C GLY A 703 2.81 -15.67 31.27
N HIS A 704 1.52 -15.49 31.20
CA HIS A 704 0.85 -14.45 30.42
C HIS A 704 0.50 -13.19 31.24
N ASN A 705 0.98 -13.07 32.46
CA ASN A 705 0.68 -11.96 33.34
C ASN A 705 1.90 -11.10 33.63
N VAL A 706 1.67 -9.79 33.68
CA VAL A 706 2.65 -8.81 34.14
C VAL A 706 2.12 -8.11 35.37
N THR A 707 2.78 -8.33 36.51
CA THR A 707 2.48 -7.63 37.77
C THR A 707 3.33 -6.37 37.86
N LEU A 708 2.69 -5.23 38.11
CA LEU A 708 3.27 -3.90 38.17
C LEU A 708 3.30 -3.40 39.61
N GLU A 709 4.48 -2.99 40.08
CA GLU A 709 4.68 -2.54 41.45
C GLU A 709 5.42 -1.18 41.48
N VAL A 710 4.94 -0.24 42.28
CA VAL A 710 5.51 1.09 42.46
C VAL A 710 5.74 1.32 43.96
N ASN A 711 6.98 1.65 44.34
CA ASN A 711 7.39 1.92 45.74
C ASN A 711 6.98 0.81 46.72
N GLY A 712 6.95 -0.46 46.29
CA GLY A 712 6.57 -1.63 47.09
C GLY A 712 5.07 -1.92 47.14
N GLU A 713 4.23 -1.18 46.39
CA GLU A 713 2.79 -1.40 46.26
C GLU A 713 2.45 -1.99 44.88
N ILE A 714 1.73 -3.10 44.84
CA ILE A 714 1.21 -3.67 43.61
C ILE A 714 0.08 -2.78 43.09
N ILE A 715 0.27 -2.22 41.90
CA ILE A 715 -0.68 -1.33 41.24
C ILE A 715 -1.66 -2.12 40.38
N ASP A 716 -1.18 -3.09 39.63
CA ASP A 716 -2.01 -3.89 38.73
C ASP A 716 -1.35 -5.25 38.39
N THR A 717 -2.15 -6.19 37.94
CA THR A 717 -1.70 -7.40 37.25
C THR A 717 -2.44 -7.48 35.93
N VAL A 718 -1.72 -7.27 34.85
CA VAL A 718 -2.25 -7.18 33.49
C VAL A 718 -2.06 -8.52 32.78
N GLU A 719 -3.15 -9.11 32.32
CA GLU A 719 -3.09 -10.23 31.39
C GLU A 719 -2.67 -9.70 30.02
N LEU A 720 -1.64 -10.33 29.43
CA LEU A 720 -1.13 -9.91 28.13
C LEU A 720 -2.11 -10.29 27.02
N PRO A 721 -2.10 -9.53 25.91
CA PRO A 721 -3.10 -9.76 24.85
C PRO A 721 -3.00 -11.15 24.26
N SER A 722 -4.14 -11.65 23.83
CA SER A 722 -4.30 -12.92 23.13
C SER A 722 -5.17 -12.73 21.90
N TYR A 723 -5.01 -13.61 20.95
CA TYR A 723 -5.87 -13.69 19.78
C TYR A 723 -6.47 -15.09 19.65
N PRO A 724 -7.64 -15.26 18.98
CA PRO A 724 -8.19 -16.59 18.77
C PRO A 724 -7.31 -17.40 17.82
N ALA A 725 -7.11 -18.67 18.11
CA ALA A 725 -6.34 -19.57 17.24
C ALA A 725 -6.99 -19.75 15.87
N MET A 726 -8.30 -19.50 15.79
CA MET A 726 -9.10 -19.70 14.59
C MET A 726 -10.20 -18.65 14.50
N GLY A 727 -10.58 -18.31 13.27
CA GLY A 727 -11.73 -17.50 12.96
C GLY A 727 -12.71 -18.22 12.03
N THR A 728 -14.03 -18.05 12.25
CA THR A 728 -15.03 -18.66 11.39
C THR A 728 -16.10 -17.64 10.97
N ALA A 729 -16.61 -17.78 9.74
CA ALA A 729 -17.78 -17.07 9.25
C ALA A 729 -18.69 -18.00 8.46
N ALA A 730 -20.00 -17.73 8.48
CA ALA A 730 -20.99 -18.51 7.77
C ALA A 730 -21.92 -17.62 6.94
N THR A 731 -22.05 -17.98 5.69
CA THR A 731 -23.05 -17.40 4.78
C THR A 731 -23.86 -18.50 4.11
N ASP A 732 -24.99 -18.17 3.53
CA ASP A 732 -25.76 -19.14 2.77
C ASP A 732 -26.37 -18.56 1.49
N THR A 733 -26.76 -19.46 0.62
CA THR A 733 -27.69 -19.23 -0.49
C THR A 733 -28.96 -20.07 -0.28
N ASP A 734 -29.82 -20.10 -1.27
CA ASP A 734 -30.98 -20.99 -1.23
C ASP A 734 -30.55 -22.47 -1.21
N ASP A 735 -29.48 -22.80 -1.92
CA ASP A 735 -29.01 -24.17 -2.17
C ASP A 735 -27.74 -24.57 -1.43
N THR A 736 -27.01 -23.63 -0.83
CA THR A 736 -25.70 -23.91 -0.23
C THR A 736 -25.50 -23.25 1.13
N VAL A 737 -24.63 -23.84 1.95
CA VAL A 737 -24.00 -23.22 3.12
C VAL A 737 -22.53 -23.05 2.82
N ILE A 738 -21.98 -21.87 3.03
CA ILE A 738 -20.58 -21.54 2.82
C ILE A 738 -19.96 -21.23 4.17
N LEU A 739 -18.97 -22.03 4.57
CA LEU A 739 -18.25 -21.84 5.83
C LEU A 739 -16.81 -21.40 5.51
N LYS A 740 -16.39 -20.29 6.08
CA LYS A 740 -15.00 -19.83 6.02
C LYS A 740 -14.37 -20.14 7.39
N ILE A 741 -13.28 -20.92 7.37
CA ILE A 741 -12.54 -21.36 8.54
C ILE A 741 -11.08 -20.99 8.32
N VAL A 742 -10.57 -20.10 9.15
CA VAL A 742 -9.17 -19.63 9.09
C VAL A 742 -8.45 -20.11 10.35
N ASN A 743 -7.50 -21.01 10.19
CA ASN A 743 -6.66 -21.51 11.29
C ASN A 743 -5.32 -20.77 11.30
N PHE A 744 -5.12 -19.89 12.28
CA PHE A 744 -3.89 -19.10 12.46
C PHE A 744 -2.89 -19.78 13.41
N SER A 745 -3.19 -20.98 13.91
CA SER A 745 -2.27 -21.74 14.76
C SER A 745 -1.27 -22.55 13.92
N ASP A 746 -0.14 -22.90 14.52
CA ASP A 746 0.90 -23.75 13.92
C ASP A 746 0.57 -25.26 14.02
N GLN A 747 -0.66 -25.61 14.40
CA GLN A 747 -1.14 -26.98 14.54
C GLN A 747 -2.42 -27.19 13.74
N ASN A 748 -2.64 -28.40 13.24
CA ASN A 748 -3.95 -28.79 12.76
C ASN A 748 -4.96 -28.69 13.89
N GLU A 749 -6.12 -28.12 13.59
CA GLU A 749 -7.18 -27.94 14.58
C GLU A 749 -8.46 -28.62 14.11
N PRO A 750 -8.88 -29.71 14.77
CA PRO A 750 -10.17 -30.34 14.49
C PRO A 750 -11.32 -29.44 14.96
N VAL A 751 -12.24 -29.16 14.04
CA VAL A 751 -13.42 -28.33 14.24
C VAL A 751 -14.66 -29.19 14.18
N GLU A 752 -15.41 -29.28 15.29
CA GLU A 752 -16.75 -29.86 15.28
C GLU A 752 -17.74 -28.85 14.67
N ILE A 753 -18.35 -29.20 13.56
CA ILE A 753 -19.31 -28.36 12.85
C ILE A 753 -20.73 -28.88 13.12
N ASN A 754 -21.60 -28.01 13.64
CA ASN A 754 -23.01 -28.28 13.92
C ASN A 754 -23.88 -27.40 13.02
N LEU A 755 -24.70 -28.01 12.17
CA LEU A 755 -25.63 -27.33 11.28
C LEU A 755 -27.10 -27.61 11.70
N ASP A 756 -27.96 -26.67 11.55
CA ASP A 756 -29.40 -26.81 11.78
C ASP A 756 -30.18 -27.34 10.55
N CYS A 757 -29.49 -27.53 9.41
CA CYS A 757 -30.05 -28.06 8.17
C CYS A 757 -29.34 -29.36 7.74
N ASP A 758 -29.99 -30.13 6.88
CA ASP A 758 -29.39 -31.28 6.22
C ASP A 758 -28.56 -30.80 5.02
N VAL A 759 -27.42 -31.44 4.81
CA VAL A 759 -26.52 -31.20 3.66
C VAL A 759 -26.07 -32.51 3.05
N GLU A 760 -25.68 -32.49 1.78
CA GLU A 760 -25.08 -33.63 1.12
C GLU A 760 -23.79 -34.06 1.83
N THR A 761 -23.45 -35.37 1.74
CA THR A 761 -22.21 -35.89 2.33
C THR A 761 -20.96 -35.43 1.61
N GLU A 762 -21.05 -35.19 0.30
CA GLU A 762 -19.98 -34.65 -0.52
C GLU A 762 -19.99 -33.13 -0.49
N TYR A 763 -18.81 -32.53 -0.36
CA TYR A 763 -18.65 -31.07 -0.34
C TYR A 763 -17.31 -30.66 -0.94
N THR A 764 -17.15 -29.39 -1.23
CA THR A 764 -15.88 -28.83 -1.73
C THR A 764 -15.18 -27.98 -0.68
N VAL A 765 -13.85 -28.01 -0.70
CA VAL A 765 -12.99 -27.15 0.13
C VAL A 765 -12.02 -26.39 -0.76
N GLY A 766 -12.17 -25.08 -0.82
CA GLY A 766 -11.10 -24.19 -1.30
C GLY A 766 -10.09 -24.02 -0.19
N LEU A 767 -8.84 -24.42 -0.39
CA LEU A 767 -7.81 -24.47 0.65
C LEU A 767 -6.55 -23.72 0.25
N LEU A 768 -6.08 -22.84 1.11
CA LEU A 768 -4.75 -22.24 1.09
C LEU A 768 -4.02 -22.67 2.38
N THR A 769 -2.83 -23.28 2.27
CA THR A 769 -2.02 -23.71 3.42
C THR A 769 -0.56 -23.91 3.02
N GLY A 770 0.34 -24.01 4.01
CA GLY A 770 1.77 -24.21 3.86
C GLY A 770 2.53 -23.90 5.15
N LYS A 771 3.80 -23.54 5.04
CA LYS A 771 4.61 -23.10 6.18
C LYS A 771 4.51 -21.58 6.35
N ALA A 772 4.71 -21.09 7.56
CA ALA A 772 4.64 -19.66 7.89
C ALA A 772 5.44 -18.76 6.94
N THR A 773 6.61 -19.21 6.53
CA THR A 773 7.56 -18.47 5.68
C THR A 773 7.47 -18.82 4.19
N ASP A 774 6.51 -19.65 3.78
CA ASP A 774 6.32 -19.95 2.37
C ASP A 774 5.85 -18.71 1.62
N GLU A 775 6.48 -18.46 0.48
CA GLU A 775 6.21 -17.30 -0.39
C GLU A 775 6.28 -17.70 -1.86
N ASN A 776 5.74 -16.88 -2.73
CA ASN A 776 5.86 -17.01 -4.17
C ASN A 776 7.01 -16.14 -4.71
N SER A 777 7.60 -16.57 -5.81
CA SER A 777 8.75 -15.90 -6.43
C SER A 777 8.69 -16.02 -7.95
N PRO A 778 9.52 -15.28 -8.70
CA PRO A 778 9.59 -15.43 -10.16
C PRO A 778 9.92 -16.86 -10.63
N ASP A 779 10.70 -17.59 -9.84
CA ASP A 779 11.12 -18.98 -10.15
C ASP A 779 10.10 -20.01 -9.65
N ALA A 780 9.26 -19.65 -8.70
CA ALA A 780 8.19 -20.49 -8.14
C ALA A 780 6.92 -19.65 -7.94
N PRO A 781 6.25 -19.20 -9.03
CA PRO A 781 5.17 -18.21 -8.96
C PRO A 781 3.88 -18.73 -8.28
N GLU A 782 3.76 -20.03 -8.12
CA GLU A 782 2.63 -20.74 -7.50
C GLU A 782 3.10 -21.74 -6.43
N ASN A 783 4.20 -21.42 -5.71
CA ASN A 783 4.66 -22.23 -4.59
C ASN A 783 3.59 -22.35 -3.50
N VAL A 784 2.87 -21.24 -3.28
CA VAL A 784 1.72 -21.17 -2.37
C VAL A 784 0.53 -20.62 -3.16
N HIS A 785 -0.50 -21.44 -3.33
CA HIS A 785 -1.74 -21.06 -4.01
C HIS A 785 -2.92 -21.84 -3.43
N ASP A 786 -4.14 -21.39 -3.70
CA ASP A 786 -5.33 -22.10 -3.29
C ASP A 786 -5.62 -23.29 -4.21
N VAL A 787 -6.09 -24.36 -3.61
CA VAL A 787 -6.51 -25.59 -4.30
C VAL A 787 -7.96 -25.93 -3.99
N LEU A 788 -8.67 -26.54 -4.93
CA LEU A 788 -10.03 -27.03 -4.72
C LEU A 788 -9.98 -28.54 -4.45
N ILE A 789 -10.48 -28.93 -3.30
CA ILE A 789 -10.51 -30.33 -2.83
C ILE A 789 -11.94 -30.81 -2.77
N GLN A 790 -12.19 -32.04 -3.25
CA GLN A 790 -13.42 -32.77 -2.99
C GLN A 790 -13.29 -33.53 -1.68
N ALA A 791 -14.25 -33.36 -0.79
CA ALA A 791 -14.29 -33.98 0.52
C ALA A 791 -15.64 -34.66 0.75
N SER A 792 -15.72 -35.57 1.72
CA SER A 792 -16.94 -36.28 2.06
C SER A 792 -17.07 -36.46 3.57
N GLY A 793 -18.28 -36.79 4.00
CA GLY A 793 -18.60 -37.00 5.41
C GLY A 793 -19.30 -35.83 6.08
N ALA A 794 -19.73 -34.83 5.29
CA ALA A 794 -20.57 -33.75 5.80
C ALA A 794 -21.97 -34.25 6.21
N GLY A 795 -22.59 -33.50 7.08
CA GLY A 795 -23.95 -33.73 7.61
C GLY A 795 -24.29 -32.66 8.63
N ARG A 796 -25.39 -32.82 9.38
CA ARG A 796 -25.73 -31.89 10.48
C ARG A 796 -24.63 -31.77 11.53
N PHE A 797 -23.90 -32.85 11.74
CA PHE A 797 -22.80 -32.95 12.70
C PHE A 797 -21.65 -33.67 12.03
N PHE A 798 -20.54 -32.99 11.86
CA PHE A 798 -19.31 -33.58 11.28
C PHE A 798 -18.07 -32.83 11.79
N ALA A 799 -16.91 -33.42 11.60
CA ALA A 799 -15.65 -32.81 11.94
C ALA A 799 -14.89 -32.43 10.67
N TYR A 800 -14.26 -31.28 10.70
CA TYR A 800 -13.31 -30.82 9.71
C TYR A 800 -11.95 -30.60 10.38
N ASP A 801 -10.89 -31.21 9.87
CA ASP A 801 -9.53 -31.01 10.36
C ASP A 801 -8.90 -29.83 9.60
N ALA A 802 -8.96 -28.64 10.21
CA ALA A 802 -8.39 -27.45 9.62
C ALA A 802 -6.86 -27.48 9.67
N PRO A 803 -6.14 -27.53 8.54
CA PRO A 803 -4.69 -27.57 8.56
C PRO A 803 -4.07 -26.38 9.31
N ALA A 804 -2.86 -26.57 9.85
CA ALA A 804 -2.08 -25.49 10.42
C ALA A 804 -1.90 -24.36 9.41
N LEU A 805 -1.96 -23.12 9.86
CA LEU A 805 -1.79 -21.91 9.02
C LEU A 805 -2.56 -22.03 7.70
N SER A 806 -3.89 -22.05 7.78
CA SER A 806 -4.74 -22.28 6.61
C SER A 806 -5.93 -21.35 6.50
N VAL A 807 -6.36 -21.14 5.26
CA VAL A 807 -7.66 -20.55 4.91
C VAL A 807 -8.46 -21.63 4.20
N SER A 808 -9.61 -21.99 4.75
CA SER A 808 -10.49 -23.04 4.24
C SER A 808 -11.88 -22.46 3.96
N VAL A 809 -12.39 -22.68 2.75
CA VAL A 809 -13.76 -22.33 2.37
C VAL A 809 -14.51 -23.60 2.00
N LEU A 810 -15.42 -24.02 2.88
CA LEU A 810 -16.25 -25.21 2.68
C LEU A 810 -17.57 -24.80 2.01
N THR A 811 -17.92 -25.43 0.90
CA THR A 811 -19.21 -25.25 0.23
C THR A 811 -20.01 -26.54 0.33
N LEU A 812 -21.12 -26.47 1.07
CA LEU A 812 -22.00 -27.57 1.42
C LEU A 812 -23.34 -27.41 0.69
N VAL A 813 -23.80 -28.41 -0.05
CA VAL A 813 -25.10 -28.38 -0.75
C VAL A 813 -26.20 -28.78 0.23
N LYS A 814 -27.25 -27.99 0.36
CA LYS A 814 -28.43 -28.26 1.17
C LYS A 814 -29.30 -29.35 0.51
N THR A 815 -29.88 -30.24 1.32
CA THR A 815 -30.76 -31.32 0.85
C THR A 815 -32.25 -31.10 1.16
#